data_50b117f55e12cc70ab8989aee5341d9e
#
_entry.id   50b117f55e12cc70ab8989aee5341d9e
#
_cell.length_a   1.000
_cell.length_b   1.000
_cell.length_c   1.000
_cell.angle_alpha   90.00
_cell.angle_beta   90.00
_cell.angle_gamma   90.00
#
_symmetry.space_group_name_H-M   'P 1'
#
loop_
_entity.id
_entity.type
_entity.pdbx_description
1 polymer ?
#
loop_
_entity_poly.entity_id
_entity_poly.type
_entity_poly.pdbx_seq_one_letter_code
_entity_poly.pdbx_strand_id
1 'polypeptide(L)'
;MDKDITFFAVSDNEAVNSSVQGISEGCRPVKHIYNVGINEINTSEGIRRICSMADTDFVLLYTKPYPLNLGYKAIERMADYLTPECAGMAYADHYIMKEGVCAPHPVIDYQEGSVRDDFDFGSLIMFRTDILRRAAESLKAQKEYYYSGLYSLRLAVSRIARIVHIREFLYTEVENDLRKSGEKQFDYVDPRNRNVQIEREEAFTFHLRKIGAYLPQRTRLIDTEKGDFSCEASVIIPVRNRVRTIDDAIKSVLEQETDFKFNVIIIDNHSTDGTTECIDRYKDNEKVVHIVPERTDLGIGGCWNMGIDHPECGRYAVQLDSDDLYSSPKTLQTIVDKFRTEKCAMVIGSYRMTNFSLETLPPGVIDHKEWTDGNGHNNALRINGLGAPRAFYTPLLREIRVPNTSYGEDYALGMAFSRNYKIGRIYDVVYLCRRWEGNSDAALSIEKINQNNAYKDSLRTLEINMRRGQAKKEADEFTDTQFKKWELCRKNHEALKDIKTKCLNINGNEIKVQFNPARAVSTLAKLDKSSINARPCFLCTKNKPEEQDSISIDAGMKFSIRINPYPILPGHLTISSKEHIPQTLADKAEMQLPMKILQKIEDYFGQGYAIFYNGAKCGASAPDHFHFQAARKKDIPFIAQWNEIFKSAIEDDIAGIQSGDVCKAYSVNGFACPIKVFTSLSGNIDTALLFRYLDSLPIHEGEPEPRYNMFAWRDDEGRFICAYFPREAHRPSCYFSEGEEQILVSPGALDMAGLIVTPREEDFRKINEADITRIYKEVSSWKNHI
;
A
#
# COMPACT_ATOMS: atom_id res chain seq x y z
N MET A 1 7.57 16.54 -36.84
CA MET A 1 8.76 16.14 -36.08
C MET A 1 8.97 14.66 -36.36
N ASP A 2 10.13 14.28 -36.87
CA ASP A 2 10.47 12.87 -37.00
C ASP A 2 10.61 12.33 -35.55
N LYS A 3 9.64 11.52 -35.14
CA LYS A 3 9.60 10.95 -33.80
C LYS A 3 10.47 9.69 -33.82
N ASP A 4 11.68 9.81 -33.27
CA ASP A 4 12.66 8.72 -33.24
C ASP A 4 12.32 7.67 -32.19
N ILE A 5 12.55 6.40 -32.51
CA ILE A 5 12.19 5.23 -31.69
C ILE A 5 13.38 4.33 -31.47
N THR A 6 13.61 3.91 -30.22
CA THR A 6 14.46 2.78 -29.87
C THR A 6 13.59 1.55 -29.65
N PHE A 7 13.86 0.48 -30.37
CA PHE A 7 13.10 -0.76 -30.30
C PHE A 7 13.86 -1.83 -29.52
N PHE A 8 13.25 -2.36 -28.46
CA PHE A 8 13.73 -3.49 -27.69
C PHE A 8 12.86 -4.73 -27.97
N ALA A 9 13.45 -5.79 -28.47
CA ALA A 9 12.75 -7.03 -28.76
C ALA A 9 13.29 -8.16 -27.89
N VAL A 10 12.40 -8.94 -27.28
CA VAL A 10 12.78 -10.19 -26.64
C VAL A 10 13.11 -11.21 -27.72
N SER A 11 14.38 -11.56 -27.85
CA SER A 11 14.85 -12.44 -28.90
C SER A 11 16.03 -13.29 -28.47
N ASP A 12 15.77 -14.60 -28.42
CA ASP A 12 16.81 -15.63 -28.36
C ASP A 12 16.88 -16.46 -29.67
N ASN A 13 16.21 -15.99 -30.76
CA ASN A 13 15.95 -16.78 -31.96
C ASN A 13 16.15 -15.95 -33.23
N GLU A 14 16.79 -16.55 -34.25
CA GLU A 14 17.05 -15.95 -35.55
C GLU A 14 15.77 -15.53 -36.32
N ALA A 15 14.66 -16.25 -36.18
CA ALA A 15 13.40 -15.94 -36.84
C ALA A 15 12.77 -14.65 -36.30
N VAL A 16 12.91 -14.37 -35.00
CA VAL A 16 12.47 -13.11 -34.36
C VAL A 16 13.38 -11.98 -34.86
N ASN A 17 14.71 -12.22 -34.85
CA ASN A 17 15.67 -11.24 -35.31
C ASN A 17 15.40 -10.84 -36.81
N SER A 18 15.05 -11.81 -37.64
CA SER A 18 14.72 -11.56 -39.03
C SER A 18 13.41 -10.76 -39.19
N SER A 19 12.37 -11.06 -38.41
CA SER A 19 11.12 -10.31 -38.45
C SER A 19 11.28 -8.86 -37.95
N VAL A 20 12.13 -8.67 -36.94
CA VAL A 20 12.44 -7.36 -36.34
C VAL A 20 13.38 -6.55 -37.26
N GLN A 21 14.33 -7.18 -37.96
CA GLN A 21 15.18 -6.54 -38.96
C GLN A 21 14.39 -6.05 -40.18
N GLY A 22 13.40 -6.82 -40.63
CA GLY A 22 12.48 -6.37 -41.70
C GLY A 22 11.68 -5.12 -41.34
N ILE A 23 11.43 -4.88 -40.02
CA ILE A 23 10.80 -3.68 -39.50
C ILE A 23 11.71 -2.45 -39.68
N SER A 24 13.02 -2.57 -39.48
CA SER A 24 13.97 -1.47 -39.60
C SER A 24 14.11 -0.94 -41.04
N GLU A 25 13.94 -1.82 -42.01
CA GLU A 25 14.04 -1.45 -43.47
C GLU A 25 12.77 -0.78 -44.00
N GLY A 26 11.62 -0.98 -43.33
CA GLY A 26 10.31 -0.49 -43.72
C GLY A 26 9.74 0.70 -42.95
N CYS A 27 10.17 0.93 -41.72
CA CYS A 27 9.63 1.94 -40.80
C CYS A 27 10.65 3.02 -40.46
N ARG A 28 10.48 4.22 -41.04
CA ARG A 28 11.38 5.36 -40.84
C ARG A 28 11.66 5.81 -39.40
N PRO A 29 10.78 5.66 -38.40
CA PRO A 29 11.08 6.20 -37.08
C PRO A 29 11.98 5.31 -36.20
N VAL A 30 12.29 4.05 -36.57
CA VAL A 30 13.13 3.17 -35.74
C VAL A 30 14.61 3.44 -36.03
N LYS A 31 15.32 4.02 -35.06
CA LYS A 31 16.76 4.31 -35.13
C LYS A 31 17.64 3.18 -34.63
N HIS A 32 17.25 2.57 -33.54
CA HIS A 32 18.03 1.53 -32.88
C HIS A 32 17.17 0.32 -32.57
N ILE A 33 17.73 -0.87 -32.73
CA ILE A 33 17.10 -2.14 -32.36
C ILE A 33 18.07 -2.88 -31.43
N TYR A 34 17.55 -3.31 -30.28
CA TYR A 34 18.28 -4.05 -29.29
C TYR A 34 17.55 -5.35 -28.90
N ASN A 35 18.31 -6.40 -28.75
CA ASN A 35 17.78 -7.65 -28.21
C ASN A 35 17.90 -7.68 -26.68
N VAL A 36 16.85 -8.17 -26.02
CA VAL A 36 16.72 -8.32 -24.58
C VAL A 36 16.37 -9.76 -24.27
N GLY A 37 17.00 -10.37 -23.26
CA GLY A 37 16.66 -11.72 -22.84
C GLY A 37 15.24 -11.83 -22.29
N ILE A 38 14.56 -12.96 -22.52
CA ILE A 38 13.17 -13.18 -22.12
C ILE A 38 12.95 -12.98 -20.60
N ASN A 39 13.91 -13.37 -19.79
CA ASN A 39 13.85 -13.17 -18.34
C ASN A 39 14.29 -11.77 -17.93
N GLU A 40 15.11 -11.10 -18.73
CA GLU A 40 15.71 -9.81 -18.42
C GLU A 40 14.68 -8.69 -18.31
N ILE A 41 13.65 -8.64 -19.17
CA ILE A 41 12.62 -7.61 -19.13
C ILE A 41 11.80 -7.60 -17.85
N ASN A 42 11.80 -8.71 -17.11
CA ASN A 42 11.10 -8.85 -15.83
C ASN A 42 12.00 -8.50 -14.63
N THR A 43 13.29 -8.22 -14.84
CA THR A 43 14.20 -7.84 -13.76
C THR A 43 14.29 -6.33 -13.61
N SER A 44 14.57 -5.86 -12.38
CA SER A 44 14.85 -4.45 -12.14
C SER A 44 16.10 -3.97 -12.91
N GLU A 45 17.11 -4.82 -13.04
CA GLU A 45 18.34 -4.54 -13.80
C GLU A 45 18.05 -4.36 -15.29
N GLY A 46 17.26 -5.26 -15.89
CA GLY A 46 16.87 -5.19 -17.31
C GLY A 46 16.11 -3.90 -17.63
N ILE A 47 15.19 -3.49 -16.75
CA ILE A 47 14.48 -2.21 -16.89
C ILE A 47 15.47 -1.04 -16.87
N ARG A 48 16.44 -1.03 -15.96
CA ARG A 48 17.47 0.04 -15.93
C ARG A 48 18.32 0.04 -17.19
N ARG A 49 18.70 -1.13 -17.71
CA ARG A 49 19.46 -1.26 -18.94
C ARG A 49 18.66 -0.69 -20.12
N ILE A 50 17.39 -1.06 -20.28
CA ILE A 50 16.50 -0.50 -21.31
C ILE A 50 16.48 1.05 -21.22
N CYS A 51 16.27 1.60 -20.02
CA CYS A 51 16.24 3.03 -19.80
C CYS A 51 17.58 3.73 -20.11
N SER A 52 18.72 3.08 -19.85
CA SER A 52 20.05 3.64 -20.12
C SER A 52 20.41 3.66 -21.61
N MET A 53 19.92 2.68 -22.36
CA MET A 53 20.15 2.54 -23.81
C MET A 53 19.15 3.34 -24.66
N ALA A 54 18.02 3.73 -24.09
CA ALA A 54 16.99 4.51 -24.79
C ALA A 54 17.45 5.97 -24.95
N ASP A 55 17.80 6.40 -26.13
CA ASP A 55 18.29 7.75 -26.47
C ASP A 55 17.36 8.55 -27.42
N THR A 56 16.22 7.98 -27.78
CA THR A 56 15.22 8.53 -28.70
C THR A 56 13.97 9.03 -27.96
N ASP A 57 13.01 9.63 -28.67
CA ASP A 57 11.77 10.17 -28.09
C ASP A 57 10.86 9.09 -27.51
N PHE A 58 10.86 7.90 -28.15
CA PHE A 58 10.02 6.77 -27.77
C PHE A 58 10.82 5.48 -27.64
N VAL A 59 10.35 4.62 -26.75
CA VAL A 59 10.81 3.23 -26.59
C VAL A 59 9.66 2.30 -26.99
N LEU A 60 9.91 1.45 -27.96
CA LEU A 60 9.03 0.35 -28.33
C LEU A 60 9.57 -0.94 -27.71
N LEU A 61 8.74 -1.66 -26.96
CA LEU A 61 9.08 -2.91 -26.31
C LEU A 61 8.20 -4.04 -26.84
N TYR A 62 8.83 -5.08 -27.40
CA TYR A 62 8.17 -6.32 -27.77
C TYR A 62 8.54 -7.41 -26.78
N THR A 63 7.55 -7.98 -26.10
CA THR A 63 7.73 -8.81 -24.90
C THR A 63 7.72 -10.32 -25.14
N LYS A 64 7.51 -10.77 -26.40
CA LYS A 64 7.44 -12.21 -26.74
C LYS A 64 8.58 -12.64 -27.64
N PRO A 65 9.11 -13.87 -27.46
CA PRO A 65 10.20 -14.43 -28.28
C PRO A 65 9.66 -15.13 -29.56
N TYR A 66 8.69 -14.52 -30.23
CA TYR A 66 8.06 -15.05 -31.45
C TYR A 66 8.09 -14.04 -32.57
N PRO A 67 7.93 -14.45 -33.85
CA PRO A 67 7.84 -13.53 -34.97
C PRO A 67 6.71 -12.51 -34.77
N LEU A 68 7.01 -11.23 -35.05
CA LEU A 68 6.08 -10.10 -34.97
C LEU A 68 5.74 -9.66 -36.38
N ASN A 69 4.46 -9.59 -36.72
CA ASN A 69 3.99 -9.00 -37.97
C ASN A 69 3.27 -7.68 -37.68
N LEU A 70 3.85 -6.56 -38.09
CA LEU A 70 3.25 -5.25 -37.93
C LEU A 70 2.20 -4.97 -39.02
N GLY A 71 1.10 -4.34 -38.60
CA GLY A 71 0.13 -3.75 -39.50
C GLY A 71 0.63 -2.48 -40.15
N TYR A 72 -0.14 -1.97 -41.14
CA TYR A 72 0.19 -0.76 -41.86
C TYR A 72 0.36 0.44 -40.90
N LYS A 73 1.54 1.06 -40.93
CA LYS A 73 1.91 2.21 -40.08
C LYS A 73 1.65 2.01 -38.56
N ALA A 74 1.76 0.80 -38.06
CA ALA A 74 1.47 0.48 -36.70
C ALA A 74 2.33 1.28 -35.69
N ILE A 75 3.61 1.43 -35.98
CA ILE A 75 4.57 2.13 -35.07
C ILE A 75 4.28 3.64 -35.07
N GLU A 76 4.10 4.24 -36.24
CA GLU A 76 3.74 5.65 -36.37
C GLU A 76 2.43 5.95 -35.66
N ARG A 77 1.47 5.02 -35.79
CA ARG A 77 0.16 5.15 -35.18
C ARG A 77 0.25 5.11 -33.64
N MET A 78 1.06 4.21 -33.07
CA MET A 78 1.32 4.17 -31.62
C MET A 78 1.98 5.47 -31.15
N ALA A 79 2.96 6.00 -31.89
CA ALA A 79 3.65 7.23 -31.52
C ALA A 79 2.73 8.46 -31.55
N ASP A 80 1.73 8.49 -32.44
CA ASP A 80 0.75 9.59 -32.54
C ASP A 80 -0.14 9.70 -31.27
N TYR A 81 -0.43 8.58 -30.60
CA TYR A 81 -1.19 8.57 -29.37
C TYR A 81 -0.38 9.00 -28.12
N LEU A 82 0.95 9.06 -28.22
CA LEU A 82 1.83 9.46 -27.12
C LEU A 82 2.15 10.96 -27.18
N THR A 83 1.12 11.80 -27.14
CA THR A 83 1.31 13.25 -27.11
C THR A 83 1.93 13.74 -25.79
N PRO A 84 2.65 14.90 -25.79
CA PRO A 84 3.31 15.43 -24.60
C PRO A 84 2.41 15.63 -23.40
N GLU A 85 1.13 15.94 -23.61
CA GLU A 85 0.28 16.47 -22.55
C GLU A 85 -0.36 15.42 -21.66
N CYS A 86 -0.51 14.17 -22.10
CA CYS A 86 -1.32 13.23 -21.33
C CYS A 86 -0.91 11.75 -21.35
N ALA A 87 -0.18 11.24 -22.33
CA ALA A 87 0.10 9.80 -22.41
C ALA A 87 1.58 9.47 -22.24
N GLY A 88 1.88 8.47 -21.40
CA GLY A 88 3.24 7.98 -21.16
C GLY A 88 3.49 6.58 -21.69
N MET A 89 2.44 5.80 -21.91
CA MET A 89 2.48 4.44 -22.42
C MET A 89 1.27 4.19 -23.33
N ALA A 90 1.47 3.47 -24.44
CA ALA A 90 0.42 3.04 -25.36
C ALA A 90 0.51 1.54 -25.66
N TYR A 91 -0.63 0.91 -25.86
CA TYR A 91 -0.80 -0.47 -26.30
C TYR A 91 -2.03 -0.56 -27.21
N ALA A 92 -2.17 -1.66 -27.95
CA ALA A 92 -3.21 -1.75 -29.00
C ALA A 92 -3.88 -3.12 -29.06
N ASP A 93 -5.06 -3.15 -29.70
CA ASP A 93 -5.65 -4.40 -30.16
C ASP A 93 -4.72 -5.10 -31.15
N HIS A 94 -4.81 -6.41 -31.24
CA HIS A 94 -3.96 -7.20 -32.11
C HIS A 94 -4.68 -8.45 -32.63
N TYR A 95 -4.05 -9.11 -33.57
CA TYR A 95 -4.47 -10.43 -34.00
C TYR A 95 -3.61 -11.50 -33.33
N ILE A 96 -4.20 -12.64 -33.04
CA ILE A 96 -3.50 -13.83 -32.57
C ILE A 96 -3.52 -14.89 -33.67
N MET A 97 -2.33 -15.39 -34.01
CA MET A 97 -2.15 -16.56 -34.88
C MET A 97 -2.00 -17.81 -34.02
N LYS A 98 -2.97 -18.70 -34.10
CA LYS A 98 -2.97 -19.99 -33.40
C LYS A 98 -3.20 -21.10 -34.41
N GLU A 99 -2.28 -22.08 -34.47
CA GLU A 99 -2.36 -23.22 -35.38
C GLU A 99 -2.67 -22.84 -36.84
N GLY A 100 -2.14 -21.72 -37.29
CA GLY A 100 -2.35 -21.21 -38.65
C GLY A 100 -3.65 -20.42 -38.83
N VAL A 101 -4.49 -20.28 -37.82
CA VAL A 101 -5.71 -19.45 -37.86
C VAL A 101 -5.46 -18.10 -37.22
N CYS A 102 -5.77 -17.03 -37.96
CA CYS A 102 -5.67 -15.65 -37.46
C CYS A 102 -7.02 -15.20 -36.90
N ALA A 103 -7.06 -14.77 -35.66
CA ALA A 103 -8.27 -14.29 -34.99
C ALA A 103 -8.04 -12.91 -34.35
N PRO A 104 -9.03 -12.02 -34.33
CA PRO A 104 -8.93 -10.74 -33.63
C PRO A 104 -8.87 -10.97 -32.10
N HIS A 105 -8.00 -10.22 -31.45
CA HIS A 105 -7.86 -10.21 -30.00
C HIS A 105 -7.92 -8.76 -29.49
N PRO A 106 -9.14 -8.22 -29.29
CA PRO A 106 -9.30 -6.92 -28.67
C PRO A 106 -8.89 -7.00 -27.20
N VAL A 107 -8.24 -5.95 -26.70
CA VAL A 107 -7.88 -5.78 -25.29
C VAL A 107 -8.81 -4.76 -24.64
N ILE A 108 -8.63 -4.48 -23.33
CA ILE A 108 -9.50 -3.55 -22.60
C ILE A 108 -8.78 -2.26 -22.23
N ASP A 109 -9.57 -1.20 -22.01
CA ASP A 109 -9.05 0.08 -21.54
C ASP A 109 -8.41 -0.06 -20.16
N TYR A 110 -7.26 0.59 -19.98
CA TYR A 110 -6.61 0.68 -18.68
C TYR A 110 -7.37 1.64 -17.76
N GLN A 111 -7.65 1.21 -16.55
CA GLN A 111 -8.21 2.03 -15.48
C GLN A 111 -7.35 1.90 -14.21
N GLU A 112 -7.54 2.74 -13.24
CA GLU A 112 -6.71 2.75 -12.03
C GLU A 112 -6.70 1.39 -11.29
N GLY A 113 -7.80 0.65 -11.37
CA GLY A 113 -7.93 -0.70 -10.84
C GLY A 113 -7.35 -1.81 -11.71
N SER A 114 -6.78 -1.50 -12.87
CA SER A 114 -6.14 -2.48 -13.77
C SER A 114 -4.77 -2.93 -13.24
N VAL A 115 -4.70 -3.22 -11.94
CA VAL A 115 -3.47 -3.56 -11.21
C VAL A 115 -3.17 -5.05 -11.15
N ARG A 116 -4.08 -5.89 -11.62
CA ARG A 116 -3.92 -7.35 -11.61
C ARG A 116 -2.72 -7.80 -12.44
N ASP A 117 -2.13 -8.92 -12.05
CA ASP A 117 -0.90 -9.46 -12.65
C ASP A 117 -1.02 -9.77 -14.14
N ASP A 118 -2.20 -10.26 -14.52
CA ASP A 118 -2.54 -10.76 -15.85
C ASP A 118 -3.26 -9.74 -16.73
N PHE A 119 -3.14 -8.43 -16.43
CA PHE A 119 -3.69 -7.40 -17.31
C PHE A 119 -3.02 -7.49 -18.69
N ASP A 120 -3.85 -7.63 -19.71
CA ASP A 120 -3.39 -7.85 -21.08
C ASP A 120 -3.12 -6.52 -21.79
N PHE A 121 -1.85 -6.20 -22.00
CA PHE A 121 -1.38 -5.09 -22.82
C PHE A 121 -1.05 -5.53 -24.27
N GLY A 122 -1.29 -6.80 -24.60
CA GLY A 122 -0.65 -7.40 -25.77
C GLY A 122 0.85 -7.54 -25.57
N SER A 123 1.55 -7.85 -26.65
CA SER A 123 3.01 -8.06 -26.62
C SER A 123 3.82 -6.85 -27.08
N LEU A 124 3.18 -5.86 -27.69
CA LEU A 124 3.83 -4.66 -28.21
C LEU A 124 3.39 -3.43 -27.42
N ILE A 125 4.32 -2.78 -26.75
CA ILE A 125 4.08 -1.65 -25.84
C ILE A 125 5.00 -0.51 -26.19
N MET A 126 4.48 0.70 -26.30
CA MET A 126 5.28 1.90 -26.56
C MET A 126 5.25 2.84 -25.36
N PHE A 127 6.43 3.39 -25.01
CA PHE A 127 6.62 4.37 -23.95
C PHE A 127 7.18 5.68 -24.49
N ARG A 128 6.81 6.80 -23.89
CA ARG A 128 7.62 8.00 -23.97
C ARG A 128 8.88 7.84 -23.15
N THR A 129 10.02 8.14 -23.70
CA THR A 129 11.32 7.94 -23.05
C THR A 129 11.49 8.77 -21.80
N ASP A 130 11.03 10.02 -21.76
CA ASP A 130 11.07 10.87 -20.57
C ASP A 130 10.22 10.31 -19.41
N ILE A 131 9.04 9.78 -19.72
CA ILE A 131 8.16 9.14 -18.73
C ILE A 131 8.75 7.80 -18.25
N LEU A 132 9.28 7.00 -19.19
CA LEU A 132 9.95 5.74 -18.87
C LEU A 132 11.11 5.95 -17.89
N ARG A 133 11.98 6.94 -18.16
CA ARG A 133 13.11 7.28 -17.28
C ARG A 133 12.65 7.76 -15.90
N ARG A 134 11.67 8.65 -15.85
CA ARG A 134 11.08 9.11 -14.56
C ARG A 134 10.44 7.97 -13.78
N ALA A 135 9.74 7.06 -14.46
CA ALA A 135 9.16 5.88 -13.83
C ALA A 135 10.25 4.97 -13.26
N ALA A 136 11.28 4.65 -14.05
CA ALA A 136 12.41 3.83 -13.62
C ALA A 136 13.17 4.46 -12.43
N GLU A 137 13.37 5.78 -12.45
CA GLU A 137 13.98 6.50 -11.32
C GLU A 137 13.18 6.32 -10.03
N SER A 138 11.84 6.41 -10.12
CA SER A 138 10.96 6.23 -8.97
C SER A 138 10.99 4.79 -8.41
N LEU A 139 11.49 3.82 -9.17
CA LEU A 139 11.63 2.42 -8.75
C LEU A 139 12.91 2.14 -7.97
N LYS A 140 13.90 3.02 -8.00
CA LYS A 140 15.13 2.88 -7.20
C LYS A 140 14.86 2.79 -5.69
N ALA A 141 13.71 3.27 -5.23
CA ALA A 141 13.23 3.12 -3.85
C ALA A 141 12.72 1.71 -3.49
N GLN A 142 12.60 0.81 -4.47
CA GLN A 142 12.22 -0.59 -4.25
C GLN A 142 13.46 -1.47 -4.15
N LYS A 143 13.29 -2.66 -3.62
CA LYS A 143 14.32 -3.69 -3.73
C LYS A 143 14.46 -4.17 -5.17
N GLU A 144 15.57 -4.83 -5.47
CA GLU A 144 15.78 -5.48 -6.76
C GLU A 144 14.81 -6.67 -6.95
N TYR A 145 14.15 -6.70 -8.10
CA TYR A 145 13.22 -7.77 -8.49
C TYR A 145 13.78 -8.59 -9.64
N TYR A 146 13.53 -9.89 -9.59
CA TYR A 146 13.86 -10.84 -10.67
C TYR A 146 12.67 -11.14 -11.58
N TYR A 147 11.43 -10.93 -11.09
CA TYR A 147 10.18 -11.27 -11.79
C TYR A 147 9.20 -10.12 -11.93
N SER A 148 9.43 -9.00 -11.28
CA SER A 148 8.44 -7.91 -11.18
C SER A 148 8.92 -6.58 -11.74
N GLY A 149 10.00 -6.53 -12.53
CA GLY A 149 10.53 -5.30 -13.09
C GLY A 149 9.53 -4.60 -14.01
N LEU A 150 9.04 -5.30 -15.04
CA LEU A 150 8.03 -4.74 -15.96
C LEU A 150 6.70 -4.42 -15.27
N TYR A 151 6.27 -5.29 -14.34
CA TYR A 151 5.08 -5.04 -13.53
C TYR A 151 5.21 -3.76 -12.70
N SER A 152 6.33 -3.58 -12.00
CA SER A 152 6.62 -2.37 -11.24
C SER A 152 6.69 -1.13 -12.11
N LEU A 153 7.31 -1.25 -13.29
CA LEU A 153 7.44 -0.15 -14.26
C LEU A 153 6.08 0.36 -14.73
N ARG A 154 5.17 -0.53 -15.14
CA ARG A 154 3.83 -0.10 -15.59
C ARG A 154 3.04 0.58 -14.48
N LEU A 155 3.14 0.08 -13.24
CA LEU A 155 2.55 0.73 -12.07
C LEU A 155 3.20 2.09 -11.77
N ALA A 156 4.50 2.26 -12.03
CA ALA A 156 5.17 3.55 -11.91
C ALA A 156 4.72 4.53 -12.98
N VAL A 157 4.61 4.09 -14.23
CA VAL A 157 4.09 4.91 -15.34
C VAL A 157 2.68 5.39 -15.04
N SER A 158 1.79 4.53 -14.53
CA SER A 158 0.39 4.90 -14.22
C SER A 158 0.25 6.00 -13.16
N ARG A 159 1.29 6.21 -12.31
CA ARG A 159 1.33 7.31 -11.35
C ARG A 159 1.78 8.64 -11.95
N ILE A 160 2.43 8.62 -13.10
CA ILE A 160 3.11 9.78 -13.70
C ILE A 160 2.35 10.29 -14.93
N ALA A 161 1.78 9.37 -15.72
CA ALA A 161 1.14 9.68 -16.98
C ALA A 161 0.02 8.67 -17.28
N ARG A 162 -0.83 9.01 -18.25
CA ARG A 162 -1.90 8.11 -18.70
C ARG A 162 -1.32 6.93 -19.49
N ILE A 163 -1.95 5.77 -19.32
CA ILE A 163 -1.76 4.58 -20.15
C ILE A 163 -2.93 4.55 -21.15
N VAL A 164 -2.64 4.50 -22.44
CA VAL A 164 -3.63 4.67 -23.52
C VAL A 164 -3.80 3.37 -24.29
N HIS A 165 -5.02 2.91 -24.42
CA HIS A 165 -5.43 1.83 -25.30
C HIS A 165 -5.79 2.38 -26.67
N ILE A 166 -5.18 1.82 -27.73
CA ILE A 166 -5.47 2.11 -29.13
C ILE A 166 -6.38 1.00 -29.64
N ARG A 167 -7.63 1.34 -29.91
CA ARG A 167 -8.64 0.38 -30.38
C ARG A 167 -8.53 0.12 -31.88
N GLU A 168 -7.31 -0.22 -32.29
CA GLU A 168 -6.95 -0.56 -33.65
C GLU A 168 -6.08 -1.82 -33.63
N PHE A 169 -6.32 -2.75 -34.56
CA PHE A 169 -5.54 -3.98 -34.69
C PHE A 169 -4.22 -3.67 -35.42
N LEU A 170 -3.19 -3.36 -34.64
CA LEU A 170 -1.94 -2.82 -35.14
C LEU A 170 -0.88 -3.88 -35.46
N TYR A 171 -1.03 -5.10 -35.00
CA TYR A 171 -0.05 -6.18 -35.22
C TYR A 171 -0.68 -7.56 -35.08
N THR A 172 0.08 -8.58 -35.50
CA THR A 172 -0.26 -9.98 -35.29
C THR A 172 0.84 -10.66 -34.47
N GLU A 173 0.46 -11.37 -33.42
CA GLU A 173 1.37 -12.20 -32.63
C GLU A 173 1.04 -13.69 -32.76
N VAL A 174 2.02 -14.53 -32.52
CA VAL A 174 1.83 -16.00 -32.46
C VAL A 174 1.47 -16.37 -31.04
N GLU A 175 0.32 -17.06 -30.84
CA GLU A 175 -0.04 -17.61 -29.53
C GLU A 175 0.81 -18.83 -29.23
N ASN A 176 1.55 -18.74 -28.12
CA ASN A 176 2.21 -19.89 -27.53
C ASN A 176 2.16 -19.75 -26.01
N ASP A 177 1.56 -20.73 -25.35
CA ASP A 177 1.44 -20.72 -23.89
C ASP A 177 2.70 -21.28 -23.24
N LEU A 178 3.51 -20.39 -22.66
CA LEU A 178 4.75 -20.73 -21.94
C LEU A 178 4.55 -20.94 -20.43
N ARG A 179 3.32 -20.87 -19.95
CA ARG A 179 3.04 -20.97 -18.50
C ARG A 179 3.25 -22.38 -17.99
N LYS A 180 3.87 -22.48 -16.83
CA LYS A 180 4.12 -23.76 -16.16
C LYS A 180 2.83 -24.47 -15.72
N SER A 181 1.77 -23.71 -15.44
CA SER A 181 0.47 -24.23 -15.01
C SER A 181 -0.31 -24.90 -16.14
N GLY A 182 -0.09 -24.47 -17.39
CA GLY A 182 -0.93 -24.86 -18.53
C GLY A 182 -2.35 -24.29 -18.50
N GLU A 183 -2.72 -23.56 -17.42
CA GLU A 183 -4.04 -23.02 -17.17
C GLU A 183 -3.97 -21.51 -16.89
N LYS A 184 -4.40 -20.69 -17.83
CA LYS A 184 -4.35 -19.22 -17.73
C LYS A 184 -5.07 -18.69 -16.50
N GLN A 185 -6.20 -19.28 -16.15
CA GLN A 185 -7.09 -18.82 -15.11
C GLN A 185 -6.49 -18.93 -13.70
N PHE A 186 -5.61 -19.90 -13.44
CA PHE A 186 -5.09 -20.22 -12.10
C PHE A 186 -3.58 -19.96 -11.93
N ASP A 187 -2.93 -19.34 -12.90
CA ASP A 187 -1.50 -19.08 -12.82
C ASP A 187 -1.09 -18.20 -11.63
N TYR A 188 -1.97 -17.28 -11.23
CA TYR A 188 -1.75 -16.37 -10.10
C TYR A 188 -1.75 -17.05 -8.72
N VAL A 189 -2.26 -18.28 -8.60
CA VAL A 189 -2.29 -19.07 -7.36
C VAL A 189 -1.45 -20.35 -7.44
N ASP A 190 -0.80 -20.62 -8.56
CA ASP A 190 0.03 -21.81 -8.73
C ASP A 190 1.25 -21.77 -7.78
N PRO A 191 1.42 -22.76 -6.88
CA PRO A 191 2.54 -22.81 -5.94
C PRO A 191 3.92 -22.78 -6.59
N ARG A 192 4.04 -23.21 -7.85
CA ARG A 192 5.29 -23.17 -8.62
C ARG A 192 5.76 -21.75 -8.94
N ASN A 193 4.82 -20.80 -8.92
CA ASN A 193 5.04 -19.37 -9.16
C ASN A 193 5.17 -18.54 -7.86
N ARG A 194 5.38 -19.18 -6.71
CA ARG A 194 5.35 -18.49 -5.40
C ARG A 194 6.31 -17.30 -5.31
N ASN A 195 7.52 -17.41 -5.84
CA ASN A 195 8.49 -16.31 -5.83
C ASN A 195 8.02 -15.13 -6.67
N VAL A 196 7.39 -15.38 -7.82
CA VAL A 196 6.75 -14.34 -8.65
C VAL A 196 5.63 -13.63 -7.89
N GLN A 197 4.77 -14.40 -7.22
CA GLN A 197 3.66 -13.87 -6.43
C GLN A 197 4.15 -12.97 -5.30
N ILE A 198 5.21 -13.38 -4.57
CA ILE A 198 5.79 -12.59 -3.48
C ILE A 198 6.33 -11.24 -4.01
N GLU A 199 7.12 -11.25 -5.07
CA GLU A 199 7.66 -10.01 -5.63
C GLU A 199 6.56 -9.07 -6.16
N ARG A 200 5.55 -9.62 -6.82
CA ARG A 200 4.41 -8.83 -7.32
C ARG A 200 3.59 -8.23 -6.17
N GLU A 201 3.37 -8.98 -5.08
CA GLU A 201 2.72 -8.46 -3.88
C GLU A 201 3.49 -7.29 -3.28
N GLU A 202 4.81 -7.40 -3.17
CA GLU A 202 5.67 -6.33 -2.66
C GLU A 202 5.64 -5.09 -3.56
N ALA A 203 5.78 -5.27 -4.87
CA ALA A 203 5.72 -4.20 -5.86
C ALA A 203 4.35 -3.50 -5.84
N PHE A 204 3.27 -4.28 -5.72
CA PHE A 204 1.92 -3.75 -5.62
C PHE A 204 1.67 -3.03 -4.30
N THR A 205 2.15 -3.57 -3.18
CA THR A 205 2.05 -2.92 -1.86
C THR A 205 2.76 -1.56 -1.88
N PHE A 206 3.94 -1.48 -2.50
CA PHE A 206 4.62 -0.21 -2.72
C PHE A 206 3.76 0.77 -3.55
N HIS A 207 3.14 0.30 -4.62
CA HIS A 207 2.23 1.11 -5.44
C HIS A 207 1.06 1.66 -4.62
N LEU A 208 0.38 0.81 -3.82
CA LEU A 208 -0.73 1.23 -2.95
C LEU A 208 -0.31 2.33 -1.97
N ARG A 209 0.88 2.22 -1.39
CA ARG A 209 1.44 3.28 -0.52
C ARG A 209 1.63 4.59 -1.28
N LYS A 210 2.19 4.52 -2.49
CA LYS A 210 2.42 5.72 -3.32
C LYS A 210 1.15 6.41 -3.77
N ILE A 211 0.06 5.67 -3.99
CA ILE A 211 -1.23 6.24 -4.37
C ILE A 211 -2.16 6.53 -3.17
N GLY A 212 -1.70 6.26 -1.93
CA GLY A 212 -2.48 6.52 -0.70
C GLY A 212 -3.65 5.56 -0.47
N ALA A 213 -3.61 4.37 -1.08
CA ALA A 213 -4.65 3.34 -0.96
C ALA A 213 -4.23 2.12 -0.13
N TYR A 214 -3.04 2.14 0.46
CA TYR A 214 -2.59 1.12 1.40
C TYR A 214 -3.39 1.20 2.70
N LEU A 215 -3.89 0.04 3.16
CA LEU A 215 -4.52 -0.09 4.46
C LEU A 215 -3.54 -0.79 5.42
N PRO A 216 -3.24 -0.19 6.57
CA PRO A 216 -2.52 -0.89 7.63
C PRO A 216 -3.36 -2.05 8.17
N GLN A 217 -2.71 -3.04 8.79
CA GLN A 217 -3.40 -4.17 9.40
C GLN A 217 -4.29 -3.71 10.57
N ARG A 218 -5.50 -3.31 10.26
CA ARG A 218 -6.54 -2.92 11.21
C ARG A 218 -7.81 -3.67 10.85
N THR A 219 -8.13 -4.71 11.58
CA THR A 219 -9.34 -5.46 11.36
C THR A 219 -10.29 -5.28 12.52
N ARG A 220 -11.52 -4.89 12.22
CA ARG A 220 -12.62 -4.90 13.18
C ARG A 220 -13.01 -6.35 13.44
N LEU A 221 -13.05 -6.73 14.72
CA LEU A 221 -13.61 -8.01 15.12
C LEU A 221 -15.12 -7.87 15.23
N ILE A 222 -15.85 -8.94 14.89
CA ILE A 222 -17.31 -8.97 15.05
C ILE A 222 -17.68 -9.53 16.42
N ASP A 223 -18.85 -9.09 16.91
CA ASP A 223 -19.50 -9.71 18.06
C ASP A 223 -20.36 -10.88 17.54
N THR A 224 -19.83 -12.09 17.64
CA THR A 224 -20.47 -13.30 17.17
C THR A 224 -21.66 -13.74 18.03
N GLU A 225 -21.85 -13.18 19.20
CA GLU A 225 -22.95 -13.49 20.12
C GLU A 225 -24.18 -12.58 19.88
N LYS A 226 -24.02 -11.51 19.12
CA LYS A 226 -25.10 -10.54 18.91
C LYS A 226 -26.14 -11.04 17.94
N GLY A 227 -27.43 -10.84 18.31
CA GLY A 227 -28.61 -11.12 17.50
C GLY A 227 -29.20 -12.53 17.74
N ASP A 228 -30.52 -12.64 17.57
CA ASP A 228 -31.27 -13.89 17.64
C ASP A 228 -31.48 -14.46 16.23
N PHE A 229 -31.14 -15.72 16.04
CA PHE A 229 -31.29 -16.45 14.76
C PHE A 229 -31.93 -17.78 14.98
N SER A 230 -32.78 -18.21 14.02
CA SER A 230 -33.48 -19.52 14.06
C SER A 230 -32.52 -20.71 13.94
N CYS A 231 -31.37 -20.46 13.25
CA CYS A 231 -30.29 -21.43 13.13
C CYS A 231 -28.92 -20.68 13.10
N GLU A 232 -27.83 -21.42 13.31
CA GLU A 232 -26.48 -20.83 13.35
C GLU A 232 -25.95 -20.60 11.94
N ALA A 233 -26.22 -21.48 10.98
CA ALA A 233 -25.77 -21.36 9.61
C ALA A 233 -26.86 -21.65 8.60
N SER A 234 -26.88 -20.90 7.50
CA SER A 234 -27.66 -21.20 6.30
C SER A 234 -26.74 -21.38 5.12
N VAL A 235 -26.88 -22.49 4.42
CA VAL A 235 -26.24 -22.70 3.12
C VAL A 235 -27.12 -22.07 2.04
N ILE A 236 -26.56 -21.14 1.27
CA ILE A 236 -27.27 -20.44 0.19
C ILE A 236 -26.88 -21.05 -1.14
N ILE A 237 -27.86 -21.53 -1.89
CA ILE A 237 -27.67 -22.15 -3.21
C ILE A 237 -28.50 -21.40 -4.26
N PRO A 238 -27.95 -20.43 -4.97
CA PRO A 238 -28.57 -19.93 -6.19
C PRO A 238 -28.52 -20.99 -7.28
N VAL A 239 -29.65 -21.23 -7.94
CA VAL A 239 -29.71 -22.25 -8.99
C VAL A 239 -30.57 -21.80 -10.17
N ARG A 240 -30.16 -22.19 -11.38
CA ARG A 240 -30.94 -22.08 -12.61
C ARG A 240 -30.52 -23.18 -13.58
N ASN A 241 -31.43 -24.04 -13.97
CA ASN A 241 -31.21 -25.11 -14.94
C ASN A 241 -30.03 -26.02 -14.59
N ARG A 242 -30.12 -26.73 -13.46
CA ARG A 242 -29.10 -27.62 -12.91
C ARG A 242 -29.66 -28.98 -12.48
N VAL A 243 -30.59 -29.52 -13.23
CA VAL A 243 -31.25 -30.80 -12.90
C VAL A 243 -30.26 -31.95 -12.69
N ARG A 244 -29.09 -31.93 -13.36
CA ARG A 244 -28.04 -32.97 -13.22
C ARG A 244 -27.27 -32.92 -11.90
N THR A 245 -27.24 -31.79 -11.24
CA THR A 245 -26.25 -31.53 -10.17
C THR A 245 -26.87 -31.10 -8.86
N ILE A 246 -28.04 -30.47 -8.90
CA ILE A 246 -28.70 -29.88 -7.71
C ILE A 246 -28.98 -30.92 -6.61
N ASP A 247 -29.35 -32.14 -6.99
CA ASP A 247 -29.62 -33.23 -6.05
C ASP A 247 -28.37 -33.58 -5.21
N ASP A 248 -27.23 -33.68 -5.87
CA ASP A 248 -25.93 -33.93 -5.20
C ASP A 248 -25.55 -32.78 -4.25
N ALA A 249 -25.74 -31.55 -4.71
CA ALA A 249 -25.44 -30.36 -3.89
C ALA A 249 -26.31 -30.34 -2.62
N ILE A 250 -27.62 -30.55 -2.74
CA ILE A 250 -28.54 -30.62 -1.59
C ILE A 250 -28.13 -31.74 -0.63
N LYS A 251 -27.86 -32.96 -1.14
CA LYS A 251 -27.40 -34.07 -0.30
C LYS A 251 -26.13 -33.75 0.46
N SER A 252 -25.16 -33.14 -0.19
CA SER A 252 -23.89 -32.78 0.47
C SER A 252 -24.08 -31.80 1.63
N VAL A 253 -25.13 -30.96 1.61
CA VAL A 253 -25.53 -30.12 2.73
C VAL A 253 -26.25 -30.89 3.80
N LEU A 254 -27.22 -31.72 3.42
CA LEU A 254 -28.04 -32.48 4.39
C LEU A 254 -27.25 -33.52 5.18
N GLU A 255 -26.14 -34.00 4.63
CA GLU A 255 -25.16 -34.90 5.26
C GLU A 255 -24.18 -34.20 6.23
N GLN A 256 -24.26 -32.88 6.40
CA GLN A 256 -23.39 -32.18 7.34
C GLN A 256 -23.71 -32.52 8.80
N GLU A 257 -22.65 -32.80 9.55
CA GLU A 257 -22.69 -33.11 10.97
C GLU A 257 -22.17 -31.89 11.77
N THR A 258 -23.07 -31.29 12.57
CA THR A 258 -22.77 -30.06 13.32
C THR A 258 -23.28 -30.13 14.75
N ASP A 259 -22.68 -29.34 15.65
CA ASP A 259 -23.16 -29.14 17.02
C ASP A 259 -24.25 -28.05 17.15
N PHE A 260 -24.67 -27.49 16.01
CA PHE A 260 -25.66 -26.42 15.90
C PHE A 260 -26.72 -26.72 14.85
N LYS A 261 -27.81 -25.95 14.89
CA LYS A 261 -28.87 -26.02 13.84
C LYS A 261 -28.42 -25.28 12.60
N PHE A 262 -28.71 -25.88 11.43
CA PHE A 262 -28.51 -25.29 10.13
C PHE A 262 -29.65 -25.62 9.17
N ASN A 263 -29.78 -24.84 8.11
CA ASN A 263 -30.66 -25.08 6.99
C ASN A 263 -29.97 -24.79 5.65
N VAL A 264 -30.67 -25.15 4.57
CA VAL A 264 -30.26 -24.78 3.20
C VAL A 264 -31.40 -23.97 2.56
N ILE A 265 -31.04 -22.80 2.02
CA ILE A 265 -31.99 -21.91 1.32
C ILE A 265 -31.61 -21.93 -0.15
N ILE A 266 -32.49 -22.49 -0.95
CA ILE A 266 -32.33 -22.70 -2.39
C ILE A 266 -33.16 -21.65 -3.11
N ILE A 267 -32.49 -20.82 -3.94
CA ILE A 267 -33.15 -19.81 -4.74
C ILE A 267 -33.16 -20.28 -6.19
N ASP A 268 -34.28 -20.87 -6.60
CA ASP A 268 -34.50 -21.36 -7.96
C ASP A 268 -34.92 -20.21 -8.87
N ASN A 269 -33.96 -19.68 -9.59
CA ASN A 269 -34.14 -18.52 -10.46
C ASN A 269 -34.80 -18.90 -11.80
N HIS A 270 -36.06 -19.37 -11.75
CA HIS A 270 -36.88 -19.73 -12.90
C HIS A 270 -36.28 -20.85 -13.76
N SER A 271 -35.99 -22.00 -13.15
CA SER A 271 -35.51 -23.17 -13.88
C SER A 271 -36.63 -23.76 -14.76
N THR A 272 -36.23 -24.37 -15.88
CA THR A 272 -37.14 -24.92 -16.89
C THR A 272 -36.74 -26.31 -17.35
N ASP A 273 -35.73 -26.93 -16.73
CA ASP A 273 -35.14 -28.21 -17.15
C ASP A 273 -35.48 -29.40 -16.22
N GLY A 274 -36.37 -29.21 -15.25
CA GLY A 274 -36.72 -30.20 -14.23
C GLY A 274 -35.98 -29.99 -12.90
N THR A 275 -35.21 -28.90 -12.75
CA THR A 275 -34.51 -28.53 -11.50
C THR A 275 -35.50 -28.29 -10.37
N THR A 276 -36.59 -27.54 -10.63
CA THR A 276 -37.64 -27.23 -9.66
C THR A 276 -38.27 -28.51 -9.09
N GLU A 277 -38.65 -29.46 -9.95
CA GLU A 277 -39.22 -30.72 -9.55
C GLU A 277 -38.22 -31.59 -8.76
N CYS A 278 -36.94 -31.45 -9.05
CA CYS A 278 -35.88 -32.12 -8.29
C CYS A 278 -35.80 -31.58 -6.86
N ILE A 279 -35.87 -30.25 -6.67
CA ILE A 279 -35.85 -29.58 -5.37
C ILE A 279 -37.12 -29.91 -4.58
N ASP A 280 -38.28 -29.96 -5.23
CA ASP A 280 -39.58 -30.26 -4.61
C ASP A 280 -39.64 -31.63 -3.93
N ARG A 281 -38.76 -32.57 -4.26
CA ARG A 281 -38.60 -33.83 -3.53
C ARG A 281 -38.20 -33.65 -2.07
N TYR A 282 -37.62 -32.51 -1.72
CA TYR A 282 -37.15 -32.17 -0.38
C TYR A 282 -38.13 -31.27 0.38
N LYS A 283 -39.32 -30.94 -0.14
CA LYS A 283 -40.29 -30.00 0.45
C LYS A 283 -40.73 -30.33 1.88
N ASP A 284 -40.70 -31.62 2.25
CA ASP A 284 -41.11 -32.09 3.59
C ASP A 284 -39.89 -32.15 4.55
N ASN A 285 -38.68 -31.73 4.12
CA ASN A 285 -37.50 -31.69 4.97
C ASN A 285 -37.39 -30.32 5.62
N GLU A 286 -37.51 -30.26 6.95
CA GLU A 286 -37.49 -29.04 7.76
C GLU A 286 -36.22 -28.21 7.58
N LYS A 287 -35.13 -28.78 7.07
CA LYS A 287 -33.90 -28.09 6.78
C LYS A 287 -33.87 -27.39 5.42
N VAL A 288 -34.83 -27.64 4.54
CA VAL A 288 -34.81 -27.14 3.16
C VAL A 288 -35.84 -26.05 2.97
N VAL A 289 -35.36 -24.88 2.58
CA VAL A 289 -36.19 -23.73 2.17
C VAL A 289 -36.05 -23.56 0.67
N HIS A 290 -37.13 -23.71 -0.08
CA HIS A 290 -37.16 -23.52 -1.53
C HIS A 290 -37.88 -22.22 -1.88
N ILE A 291 -37.25 -21.36 -2.64
CA ILE A 291 -37.74 -20.04 -3.04
C ILE A 291 -37.67 -19.92 -4.56
N VAL A 292 -38.79 -19.65 -5.20
CA VAL A 292 -38.82 -19.19 -6.60
C VAL A 292 -39.12 -17.70 -6.58
N PRO A 293 -38.21 -16.83 -7.06
CA PRO A 293 -38.40 -15.39 -7.05
C PRO A 293 -39.60 -14.94 -7.89
N GLU A 294 -40.33 -13.91 -7.46
CA GLU A 294 -41.29 -13.23 -8.34
C GLU A 294 -40.60 -12.40 -9.44
N ARG A 295 -39.40 -11.90 -9.13
CA ARG A 295 -38.56 -11.11 -10.06
C ARG A 295 -37.82 -12.01 -11.03
N THR A 296 -37.70 -11.54 -12.28
CA THR A 296 -37.00 -12.26 -13.36
C THR A 296 -35.66 -11.64 -13.75
N ASP A 297 -35.26 -10.55 -13.08
CA ASP A 297 -34.05 -9.79 -13.35
C ASP A 297 -32.90 -10.04 -12.34
N LEU A 298 -33.00 -11.14 -11.58
CA LEU A 298 -31.97 -11.49 -10.61
C LEU A 298 -30.80 -12.20 -11.28
N GLY A 299 -29.58 -11.68 -10.97
CA GLY A 299 -28.36 -12.43 -11.12
C GLY A 299 -28.07 -13.30 -9.88
N ILE A 300 -26.91 -13.96 -9.84
CA ILE A 300 -26.46 -14.75 -8.68
C ILE A 300 -26.50 -13.91 -7.40
N GLY A 301 -25.97 -12.67 -7.47
CA GLY A 301 -25.97 -11.77 -6.33
C GLY A 301 -27.36 -11.34 -5.86
N GLY A 302 -28.32 -11.20 -6.78
CA GLY A 302 -29.73 -10.95 -6.45
C GLY A 302 -30.38 -12.13 -5.70
N CYS A 303 -30.09 -13.35 -6.14
CA CYS A 303 -30.52 -14.57 -5.46
C CYS A 303 -29.90 -14.66 -4.05
N TRP A 304 -28.63 -14.33 -3.89
CA TRP A 304 -27.99 -14.25 -2.58
C TRP A 304 -28.71 -13.27 -1.65
N ASN A 305 -29.06 -12.07 -2.13
CA ASN A 305 -29.80 -11.09 -1.33
C ASN A 305 -31.15 -11.64 -0.87
N MET A 306 -31.87 -12.37 -1.72
CA MET A 306 -33.12 -13.02 -1.31
C MET A 306 -32.90 -14.07 -0.21
N GLY A 307 -31.87 -14.89 -0.37
CA GLY A 307 -31.54 -15.92 0.63
C GLY A 307 -31.17 -15.32 1.99
N ILE A 308 -30.30 -14.28 2.01
CA ILE A 308 -29.90 -13.67 3.27
C ILE A 308 -31.00 -12.83 3.92
N ASP A 309 -31.96 -12.30 3.15
CA ASP A 309 -33.10 -11.55 3.67
C ASP A 309 -34.20 -12.45 4.21
N HIS A 310 -34.18 -13.76 3.89
CA HIS A 310 -35.17 -14.70 4.38
C HIS A 310 -35.19 -14.78 5.92
N PRO A 311 -36.33 -14.80 6.59
CA PRO A 311 -36.43 -14.85 8.06
C PRO A 311 -35.67 -16.00 8.71
N GLU A 312 -35.64 -17.16 8.01
CA GLU A 312 -34.95 -18.36 8.49
C GLU A 312 -33.44 -18.37 8.19
N CYS A 313 -32.89 -17.30 7.58
CA CYS A 313 -31.45 -17.21 7.34
C CYS A 313 -30.67 -17.11 8.65
N GLY A 314 -29.73 -18.02 8.83
CA GLY A 314 -28.92 -18.16 10.02
C GLY A 314 -27.91 -17.03 10.22
N ARG A 315 -27.21 -17.10 11.37
CA ARG A 315 -26.16 -16.16 11.76
C ARG A 315 -25.04 -16.06 10.72
N TYR A 316 -24.72 -17.18 10.08
CA TYR A 316 -23.72 -17.26 9.02
C TYR A 316 -24.35 -17.76 7.73
N ALA A 317 -24.16 -17.01 6.65
CA ALA A 317 -24.54 -17.41 5.30
C ALA A 317 -23.33 -18.05 4.60
N VAL A 318 -23.47 -19.29 4.16
CA VAL A 318 -22.38 -20.12 3.61
C VAL A 318 -22.67 -20.48 2.16
N GLN A 319 -21.69 -20.32 1.27
CA GLN A 319 -21.83 -20.65 -0.15
C GLN A 319 -21.82 -22.16 -0.39
N LEU A 320 -22.72 -22.58 -1.30
CA LEU A 320 -22.53 -23.76 -2.11
C LEU A 320 -23.09 -23.48 -3.51
N ASP A 321 -22.28 -23.71 -4.55
CA ASP A 321 -22.73 -23.60 -5.92
C ASP A 321 -23.54 -24.86 -6.29
N SER A 322 -24.53 -24.70 -7.15
CA SER A 322 -25.53 -25.75 -7.46
C SER A 322 -24.95 -26.96 -8.21
N ASP A 323 -23.72 -26.93 -8.62
CA ASP A 323 -22.98 -27.99 -9.32
C ASP A 323 -21.77 -28.51 -8.55
N ASP A 324 -21.51 -28.00 -7.31
CA ASP A 324 -20.38 -28.36 -6.47
C ASP A 324 -20.77 -29.11 -5.20
N LEU A 325 -19.80 -29.54 -4.39
CA LEU A 325 -20.01 -30.33 -3.18
C LEU A 325 -19.12 -29.83 -2.03
N TYR A 326 -19.57 -29.98 -0.79
CA TYR A 326 -18.67 -29.96 0.36
C TYR A 326 -17.80 -31.21 0.38
N SER A 327 -16.55 -31.06 0.81
CA SER A 327 -15.56 -32.13 0.75
C SER A 327 -15.72 -33.19 1.85
N SER A 328 -16.42 -32.86 2.93
CA SER A 328 -16.63 -33.75 4.08
C SER A 328 -17.89 -33.38 4.86
N PRO A 329 -18.42 -34.32 5.69
CA PRO A 329 -19.52 -34.02 6.60
C PRO A 329 -19.23 -32.99 7.68
N LYS A 330 -17.97 -32.61 7.87
CA LYS A 330 -17.53 -31.62 8.87
C LYS A 330 -17.26 -30.22 8.28
N THR A 331 -17.46 -30.01 7.00
CA THR A 331 -17.15 -28.75 6.34
C THR A 331 -17.89 -27.57 7.00
N LEU A 332 -19.18 -27.67 7.25
CA LEU A 332 -19.97 -26.59 7.83
C LEU A 332 -19.57 -26.31 9.28
N GLN A 333 -19.28 -27.35 10.07
CA GLN A 333 -18.71 -27.21 11.43
C GLN A 333 -17.39 -26.44 11.40
N THR A 334 -16.46 -26.84 10.51
CA THR A 334 -15.14 -26.20 10.38
C THR A 334 -15.25 -24.71 10.03
N ILE A 335 -16.20 -24.35 9.17
CA ILE A 335 -16.42 -22.94 8.78
C ILE A 335 -16.97 -22.14 9.97
N VAL A 336 -17.94 -22.64 10.69
CA VAL A 336 -18.54 -21.94 11.83
C VAL A 336 -17.55 -21.81 12.99
N ASP A 337 -16.77 -22.86 13.26
CA ASP A 337 -15.72 -22.81 14.29
C ASP A 337 -14.65 -21.76 13.99
N LYS A 338 -14.34 -21.53 12.70
CA LYS A 338 -13.44 -20.45 12.28
C LYS A 338 -14.01 -19.07 12.65
N PHE A 339 -15.30 -18.82 12.44
CA PHE A 339 -15.96 -17.60 12.87
C PHE A 339 -15.91 -17.41 14.39
N ARG A 340 -16.23 -18.47 15.14
CA ARG A 340 -16.27 -18.44 16.61
C ARG A 340 -14.89 -18.17 17.23
N THR A 341 -13.85 -18.81 16.69
CA THR A 341 -12.49 -18.71 17.23
C THR A 341 -11.77 -17.41 16.84
N GLU A 342 -11.95 -16.95 15.61
CA GLU A 342 -11.21 -15.80 15.09
C GLU A 342 -11.99 -14.48 15.10
N LYS A 343 -13.29 -14.51 15.43
CA LYS A 343 -14.16 -13.33 15.42
C LYS A 343 -14.13 -12.57 14.07
N CYS A 344 -13.94 -13.31 12.98
CA CYS A 344 -13.87 -12.76 11.62
C CYS A 344 -15.27 -12.51 11.04
N ALA A 345 -15.36 -11.62 10.05
CA ALA A 345 -16.63 -11.25 9.41
C ALA A 345 -16.92 -12.07 8.14
N MET A 346 -15.90 -12.67 7.57
CA MET A 346 -15.94 -13.52 6.40
C MET A 346 -14.95 -14.67 6.59
N VAL A 347 -15.29 -15.85 6.10
CA VAL A 347 -14.38 -17.01 6.03
C VAL A 347 -14.27 -17.47 4.59
N ILE A 348 -13.06 -17.80 4.16
CA ILE A 348 -12.77 -18.33 2.83
C ILE A 348 -12.06 -19.66 2.98
N GLY A 349 -12.59 -20.70 2.34
CA GLY A 349 -12.02 -22.03 2.32
C GLY A 349 -11.05 -22.28 1.16
N SER A 350 -10.54 -23.49 1.12
CA SER A 350 -9.75 -24.04 0.02
C SER A 350 -10.56 -25.10 -0.71
N TYR A 351 -10.36 -25.22 -2.00
CA TYR A 351 -11.11 -26.14 -2.83
C TYR A 351 -10.20 -27.01 -3.71
N ARG A 352 -10.73 -28.15 -4.13
CA ARG A 352 -10.09 -29.04 -5.08
C ARG A 352 -10.87 -29.03 -6.39
N MET A 353 -10.16 -28.85 -7.49
CA MET A 353 -10.72 -29.03 -8.83
C MET A 353 -10.91 -30.49 -9.13
N THR A 354 -12.14 -30.88 -9.52
CA THR A 354 -12.49 -32.28 -9.82
C THR A 354 -13.35 -32.41 -11.06
N ASN A 355 -13.42 -33.61 -11.63
CA ASN A 355 -14.49 -34.02 -12.53
C ASN A 355 -15.67 -34.58 -11.73
N PHE A 356 -16.71 -35.11 -12.44
CA PHE A 356 -17.87 -35.73 -11.78
C PHE A 356 -17.56 -37.05 -11.04
N SER A 357 -16.47 -37.72 -11.40
CA SER A 357 -15.98 -38.90 -10.67
C SER A 357 -15.14 -38.52 -9.45
N LEU A 358 -15.05 -37.25 -9.13
CA LEU A 358 -14.27 -36.65 -8.05
C LEU A 358 -12.76 -36.88 -8.19
N GLU A 359 -12.27 -37.18 -9.40
CA GLU A 359 -10.86 -37.25 -9.72
C GLU A 359 -10.31 -35.82 -9.82
N THR A 360 -9.12 -35.64 -9.25
CA THR A 360 -8.47 -34.31 -9.24
C THR A 360 -8.04 -33.88 -10.64
N LEU A 361 -8.44 -32.68 -11.04
CA LEU A 361 -8.03 -32.02 -12.27
C LEU A 361 -6.95 -30.96 -11.98
N PRO A 362 -6.05 -30.67 -12.93
CA PRO A 362 -5.15 -29.55 -12.80
C PRO A 362 -5.90 -28.22 -12.60
N PRO A 363 -5.34 -27.29 -11.79
CA PRO A 363 -4.07 -27.35 -11.07
C PRO A 363 -4.15 -28.09 -9.72
N GLY A 364 -5.25 -28.73 -9.39
CA GLY A 364 -5.44 -29.51 -8.18
C GLY A 364 -6.11 -28.73 -7.05
N VAL A 365 -5.38 -28.49 -5.98
CA VAL A 365 -5.88 -27.74 -4.82
C VAL A 365 -5.57 -26.26 -4.99
N ILE A 366 -6.59 -25.42 -4.75
CA ILE A 366 -6.49 -23.97 -4.70
C ILE A 366 -6.69 -23.53 -3.24
N ASP A 367 -5.62 -23.21 -2.55
CA ASP A 367 -5.60 -22.91 -1.12
C ASP A 367 -5.34 -21.44 -0.77
N HIS A 368 -4.97 -20.64 -1.77
CA HIS A 368 -4.69 -19.20 -1.60
C HIS A 368 -3.72 -18.89 -0.44
N LYS A 369 -2.64 -19.69 -0.29
CA LYS A 369 -1.59 -19.44 0.71
C LYS A 369 -0.83 -18.15 0.49
N GLU A 370 -0.98 -17.50 -0.66
CA GLU A 370 -0.50 -16.14 -0.91
C GLU A 370 -1.22 -15.10 -0.03
N TRP A 371 -2.42 -15.41 0.47
CA TRP A 371 -3.11 -14.57 1.44
C TRP A 371 -2.45 -14.69 2.81
N THR A 372 -1.80 -13.63 3.26
CA THR A 372 -1.23 -13.55 4.61
C THR A 372 -2.10 -12.68 5.51
N ASP A 373 -2.12 -12.94 6.81
CA ASP A 373 -2.87 -12.13 7.77
C ASP A 373 -2.38 -10.67 7.79
N GLY A 374 -1.08 -10.46 7.54
CA GLY A 374 -0.47 -9.14 7.57
C GLY A 374 -0.81 -8.25 6.38
N ASN A 375 -1.01 -8.82 5.18
CA ASN A 375 -1.14 -8.04 3.95
C ASN A 375 -2.18 -8.58 2.95
N GLY A 376 -2.84 -9.70 3.24
CA GLY A 376 -3.82 -10.32 2.34
C GLY A 376 -4.92 -9.35 1.89
N HIS A 377 -5.40 -8.48 2.78
CA HIS A 377 -6.41 -7.46 2.48
C HIS A 377 -5.93 -6.43 1.44
N ASN A 378 -4.64 -6.11 1.35
CA ASN A 378 -4.06 -5.28 0.30
C ASN A 378 -3.83 -6.10 -0.98
N ASN A 379 -3.27 -7.31 -0.83
CA ASN A 379 -2.99 -8.20 -1.95
C ASN A 379 -4.25 -8.63 -2.70
N ALA A 380 -5.40 -8.67 -2.05
CA ALA A 380 -6.71 -8.97 -2.63
C ALA A 380 -7.05 -8.12 -3.87
N LEU A 381 -6.57 -6.86 -3.94
CA LEU A 381 -6.74 -6.00 -5.12
C LEU A 381 -5.95 -6.49 -6.34
N ARG A 382 -4.87 -7.25 -6.15
CA ARG A 382 -4.01 -7.74 -7.23
C ARG A 382 -4.51 -9.04 -7.84
N ILE A 383 -5.10 -9.92 -7.04
CA ILE A 383 -5.52 -11.26 -7.45
C ILE A 383 -6.93 -11.27 -8.05
N ASN A 384 -7.27 -12.31 -8.82
CA ASN A 384 -8.54 -12.39 -9.55
C ASN A 384 -9.66 -13.15 -8.82
N GLY A 385 -9.37 -13.83 -7.73
CA GLY A 385 -10.34 -14.58 -6.93
C GLY A 385 -9.85 -14.73 -5.51
N LEU A 386 -10.75 -15.12 -4.59
CA LEU A 386 -10.46 -15.24 -3.17
C LEU A 386 -10.61 -16.67 -2.62
N GLY A 387 -11.01 -17.62 -3.44
CA GLY A 387 -11.24 -19.01 -3.06
C GLY A 387 -12.71 -19.36 -2.85
N ALA A 388 -12.97 -20.63 -2.48
CA ALA A 388 -14.27 -21.18 -2.18
C ALA A 388 -14.15 -22.24 -1.05
N PRO A 389 -15.23 -22.53 -0.27
CA PRO A 389 -16.46 -21.76 -0.21
C PRO A 389 -16.23 -20.43 0.50
N ARG A 390 -17.12 -19.48 0.30
CA ARG A 390 -17.16 -18.20 1.03
C ARG A 390 -18.30 -18.24 2.03
N ALA A 391 -18.03 -17.77 3.24
CA ALA A 391 -19.05 -17.66 4.27
C ALA A 391 -19.00 -16.27 4.90
N PHE A 392 -20.14 -15.76 5.34
CA PHE A 392 -20.28 -14.39 5.79
C PHE A 392 -21.08 -14.30 7.08
N TYR A 393 -20.74 -13.36 7.94
CA TYR A 393 -21.60 -12.95 9.04
C TYR A 393 -22.82 -12.22 8.47
N THR A 394 -23.98 -12.83 8.55
CA THR A 394 -25.21 -12.41 7.87
C THR A 394 -25.61 -10.94 8.15
N PRO A 395 -25.52 -10.41 9.39
CA PRO A 395 -25.87 -9.01 9.63
C PRO A 395 -25.04 -8.02 8.81
N LEU A 396 -23.74 -8.25 8.69
CA LEU A 396 -22.87 -7.41 7.86
C LEU A 396 -23.11 -7.60 6.37
N LEU A 397 -23.40 -8.82 5.95
CA LEU A 397 -23.73 -9.09 4.54
C LEU A 397 -25.03 -8.39 4.13
N ARG A 398 -26.01 -8.35 5.02
CA ARG A 398 -27.26 -7.58 4.84
C ARG A 398 -27.02 -6.07 4.77
N GLU A 399 -26.03 -5.55 5.48
CA GLU A 399 -25.64 -4.14 5.43
C GLU A 399 -24.90 -3.80 4.13
N ILE A 400 -23.91 -4.62 3.76
CA ILE A 400 -23.04 -4.40 2.59
C ILE A 400 -23.79 -4.64 1.28
N ARG A 401 -24.61 -5.68 1.23
CA ARG A 401 -25.36 -6.17 0.06
C ARG A 401 -24.50 -6.80 -1.02
N VAL A 402 -25.06 -7.80 -1.67
CA VAL A 402 -24.42 -8.47 -2.82
C VAL A 402 -24.81 -7.73 -4.09
N PRO A 403 -23.88 -7.32 -4.96
CA PRO A 403 -24.22 -6.74 -6.25
C PRO A 403 -25.08 -7.69 -7.09
N ASN A 404 -26.16 -7.19 -7.67
CA ASN A 404 -27.06 -8.00 -8.50
C ASN A 404 -26.44 -8.29 -9.88
N THR A 405 -25.45 -9.16 -9.90
CA THR A 405 -24.77 -9.63 -11.11
C THR A 405 -24.49 -11.14 -10.99
N SER A 406 -24.14 -11.77 -12.11
CA SER A 406 -23.76 -13.20 -12.14
C SER A 406 -22.26 -13.40 -12.35
N TYR A 407 -21.44 -12.36 -12.17
CA TYR A 407 -19.99 -12.44 -12.23
C TYR A 407 -19.35 -11.34 -11.40
N GLY A 408 -18.41 -11.71 -10.54
CA GLY A 408 -17.64 -10.76 -9.72
C GLY A 408 -18.37 -10.22 -8.49
N GLU A 409 -19.59 -10.67 -8.19
CA GLU A 409 -20.34 -10.34 -6.97
C GLU A 409 -19.59 -10.78 -5.73
N ASP A 410 -18.98 -11.94 -5.78
CA ASP A 410 -18.13 -12.52 -4.74
C ASP A 410 -16.84 -11.72 -4.53
N TYR A 411 -16.21 -11.29 -5.62
CA TYR A 411 -15.03 -10.46 -5.57
C TYR A 411 -15.31 -9.09 -4.97
N ALA A 412 -16.43 -8.47 -5.34
CA ALA A 412 -16.91 -7.21 -4.76
C ALA A 412 -17.10 -7.32 -3.24
N LEU A 413 -17.69 -8.40 -2.77
CA LEU A 413 -17.85 -8.70 -1.34
C LEU A 413 -16.50 -8.85 -0.65
N GLY A 414 -15.59 -9.65 -1.20
CA GLY A 414 -14.27 -9.84 -0.66
C GLY A 414 -13.51 -8.51 -0.49
N MET A 415 -13.61 -7.59 -1.46
CA MET A 415 -13.03 -6.25 -1.36
C MET A 415 -13.67 -5.46 -0.21
N ALA A 416 -15.01 -5.41 -0.15
CA ALA A 416 -15.75 -4.68 0.86
C ALA A 416 -15.45 -5.18 2.29
N PHE A 417 -15.45 -6.50 2.50
CA PHE A 417 -15.11 -7.10 3.79
C PHE A 417 -13.64 -6.86 4.17
N SER A 418 -12.70 -7.04 3.21
CA SER A 418 -11.26 -6.88 3.46
C SER A 418 -10.85 -5.49 3.90
N ARG A 419 -11.67 -4.47 3.57
CA ARG A 419 -11.39 -3.08 3.93
C ARG A 419 -11.44 -2.84 5.44
N ASN A 420 -12.40 -3.46 6.12
CA ASN A 420 -12.71 -3.13 7.52
C ASN A 420 -12.61 -4.32 8.48
N TYR A 421 -12.76 -5.56 7.98
CA TYR A 421 -12.97 -6.73 8.82
C TYR A 421 -11.91 -7.80 8.60
N LYS A 422 -11.70 -8.62 9.63
CA LYS A 422 -10.87 -9.82 9.50
C LYS A 422 -11.56 -10.84 8.59
N ILE A 423 -10.79 -11.42 7.68
CA ILE A 423 -11.18 -12.57 6.86
C ILE A 423 -10.43 -13.79 7.37
N GLY A 424 -11.16 -14.80 7.85
CA GLY A 424 -10.60 -16.08 8.28
C GLY A 424 -10.28 -16.96 7.08
N ARG A 425 -9.23 -17.77 7.18
CA ARG A 425 -8.79 -18.68 6.11
C ARG A 425 -8.81 -20.12 6.59
N ILE A 426 -9.31 -21.03 5.74
CA ILE A 426 -9.24 -22.48 5.93
C ILE A 426 -8.40 -23.04 4.79
N TYR A 427 -7.20 -23.53 5.10
CA TYR A 427 -6.25 -24.05 4.11
C TYR A 427 -6.48 -25.52 3.77
N ASP A 428 -7.21 -26.27 4.61
CA ASP A 428 -7.67 -27.60 4.29
C ASP A 428 -8.75 -27.56 3.22
N VAL A 429 -8.81 -28.59 2.38
CA VAL A 429 -9.83 -28.69 1.32
C VAL A 429 -11.18 -28.93 1.97
N VAL A 430 -12.06 -27.94 1.87
CA VAL A 430 -13.45 -28.02 2.40
C VAL A 430 -14.51 -27.99 1.28
N TYR A 431 -14.10 -27.92 0.02
CA TYR A 431 -14.97 -27.75 -1.12
C TYR A 431 -14.44 -28.50 -2.34
N LEU A 432 -15.32 -29.12 -3.12
CA LEU A 432 -15.02 -29.83 -4.37
C LEU A 432 -15.67 -29.07 -5.53
N CYS A 433 -14.86 -28.38 -6.32
CA CYS A 433 -15.29 -27.64 -7.50
C CYS A 433 -15.31 -28.58 -8.70
N ARG A 434 -16.52 -28.97 -9.17
CA ARG A 434 -16.67 -29.89 -10.28
C ARG A 434 -16.67 -29.16 -11.62
N ARG A 435 -15.67 -29.52 -12.47
CA ARG A 435 -15.50 -28.91 -13.80
C ARG A 435 -16.19 -29.73 -14.89
N TRP A 436 -16.98 -29.03 -15.71
CA TRP A 436 -17.69 -29.58 -16.84
C TRP A 436 -18.11 -28.49 -17.84
N GLU A 437 -18.61 -28.88 -19.00
CA GLU A 437 -19.05 -27.95 -20.07
C GLU A 437 -20.16 -26.97 -19.68
N GLY A 438 -20.94 -27.30 -18.64
CA GLY A 438 -22.00 -26.43 -18.13
C GLY A 438 -21.59 -25.39 -17.11
N ASN A 439 -20.32 -25.31 -16.74
CA ASN A 439 -19.86 -24.25 -15.85
C ASN A 439 -19.99 -22.88 -16.54
N SER A 440 -20.36 -21.86 -15.79
CA SER A 440 -20.59 -20.50 -16.29
C SER A 440 -19.35 -19.81 -16.86
N ASP A 441 -18.16 -20.30 -16.51
CA ASP A 441 -16.86 -19.80 -16.95
C ASP A 441 -16.19 -20.69 -18.00
N ALA A 442 -16.84 -21.76 -18.46
CA ALA A 442 -16.35 -22.63 -19.52
C ALA A 442 -16.48 -21.95 -20.90
N ALA A 443 -15.42 -21.98 -21.71
CA ALA A 443 -15.41 -21.58 -23.11
C ALA A 443 -15.99 -20.16 -23.39
N LEU A 444 -15.63 -19.16 -22.60
CA LEU A 444 -16.06 -17.77 -22.81
C LEU A 444 -15.39 -17.17 -24.06
N SER A 445 -16.16 -16.37 -24.83
CA SER A 445 -15.58 -15.56 -25.90
C SER A 445 -14.65 -14.47 -25.36
N ILE A 446 -13.72 -13.97 -26.18
CA ILE A 446 -12.80 -12.90 -25.77
C ILE A 446 -13.54 -11.63 -25.34
N GLU A 447 -14.64 -11.30 -25.98
CA GLU A 447 -15.48 -10.16 -25.60
C GLU A 447 -16.07 -10.34 -24.20
N LYS A 448 -16.52 -11.55 -23.86
CA LYS A 448 -17.06 -11.84 -22.53
C LYS A 448 -15.98 -11.84 -21.47
N ILE A 449 -14.80 -12.39 -21.76
CA ILE A 449 -13.62 -12.31 -20.88
C ILE A 449 -13.25 -10.85 -20.63
N ASN A 450 -13.21 -10.04 -21.66
CA ASN A 450 -12.89 -8.62 -21.58
C ASN A 450 -13.93 -7.84 -20.77
N GLN A 451 -15.21 -8.10 -20.99
CA GLN A 451 -16.29 -7.50 -20.20
C GLN A 451 -16.16 -7.84 -18.71
N ASN A 452 -15.89 -9.10 -18.39
CA ASN A 452 -15.70 -9.59 -17.04
C ASN A 452 -14.47 -8.94 -16.37
N ASN A 453 -13.36 -8.87 -17.08
CA ASN A 453 -12.13 -8.24 -16.61
C ASN A 453 -12.29 -6.73 -16.39
N ALA A 454 -12.91 -6.03 -17.33
CA ALA A 454 -13.19 -4.60 -17.22
C ALA A 454 -14.09 -4.29 -16.01
N TYR A 455 -15.09 -5.15 -15.75
CA TYR A 455 -15.96 -5.04 -14.57
C TYR A 455 -15.15 -5.22 -13.27
N LYS A 456 -14.34 -6.28 -13.14
CA LYS A 456 -13.49 -6.47 -11.95
C LYS A 456 -12.48 -5.34 -11.76
N ASP A 457 -11.89 -4.81 -12.85
CA ASP A 457 -11.01 -3.67 -12.76
C ASP A 457 -11.75 -2.40 -12.30
N SER A 458 -13.03 -2.24 -12.66
CA SER A 458 -13.87 -1.15 -12.15
C SER A 458 -14.16 -1.30 -10.64
N LEU A 459 -14.37 -2.52 -10.15
CA LEU A 459 -14.50 -2.79 -8.71
C LEU A 459 -13.22 -2.44 -7.96
N ARG A 460 -12.04 -2.77 -8.51
CA ARG A 460 -10.74 -2.38 -7.94
C ARG A 460 -10.55 -0.87 -7.93
N THR A 461 -10.93 -0.19 -9.01
CA THR A 461 -10.89 1.28 -9.09
C THR A 461 -11.74 1.92 -8.00
N LEU A 462 -12.97 1.43 -7.83
CA LEU A 462 -13.86 1.88 -6.75
C LEU A 462 -13.23 1.65 -5.37
N GLU A 463 -12.70 0.45 -5.14
CA GLU A 463 -12.08 0.10 -3.87
C GLU A 463 -10.84 0.95 -3.55
N ILE A 464 -9.96 1.21 -4.52
CA ILE A 464 -8.80 2.10 -4.38
C ILE A 464 -9.26 3.50 -3.93
N ASN A 465 -10.30 4.04 -4.56
CA ASN A 465 -10.84 5.34 -4.21
C ASN A 465 -11.46 5.37 -2.80
N MET A 466 -12.17 4.30 -2.42
CA MET A 466 -12.72 4.18 -1.07
C MET A 466 -11.63 4.09 -0.01
N ARG A 467 -10.55 3.36 -0.27
CA ARG A 467 -9.40 3.25 0.65
C ARG A 467 -8.68 4.56 0.86
N ARG A 468 -8.49 5.35 -0.20
CA ARG A 468 -7.95 6.72 -0.09
C ARG A 468 -8.81 7.62 0.79
N GLY A 469 -10.12 7.57 0.62
CA GLY A 469 -11.08 8.31 1.43
C GLY A 469 -11.06 7.88 2.90
N GLN A 470 -10.95 6.58 3.15
CA GLN A 470 -10.98 6.02 4.49
C GLN A 470 -9.74 6.39 5.31
N ALA A 471 -8.53 6.29 4.76
CA ALA A 471 -7.31 6.63 5.48
C ALA A 471 -7.34 8.09 5.96
N LYS A 472 -7.81 9.01 5.13
CA LYS A 472 -8.01 10.41 5.52
C LYS A 472 -9.09 10.57 6.59
N LYS A 473 -10.25 9.93 6.40
CA LYS A 473 -11.37 9.98 7.34
C LYS A 473 -11.00 9.45 8.72
N GLU A 474 -10.27 8.34 8.80
CA GLU A 474 -9.82 7.76 10.08
C GLU A 474 -8.85 8.68 10.84
N ALA A 475 -7.94 9.37 10.14
CA ALA A 475 -7.05 10.36 10.74
C ALA A 475 -7.83 11.57 11.28
N ASP A 476 -8.79 12.06 10.51
CA ASP A 476 -9.66 13.16 10.93
C ASP A 476 -10.55 12.73 12.11
N GLU A 477 -11.16 11.55 12.07
CA GLU A 477 -11.97 10.99 13.17
C GLU A 477 -11.16 10.79 14.46
N PHE A 478 -9.91 10.33 14.36
CA PHE A 478 -9.02 10.21 15.53
C PHE A 478 -8.78 11.58 16.18
N THR A 479 -8.51 12.59 15.36
CA THR A 479 -8.27 13.96 15.81
C THR A 479 -9.53 14.58 16.42
N ASP A 480 -10.66 14.45 15.73
CA ASP A 480 -11.95 14.98 16.20
C ASP A 480 -12.42 14.31 17.50
N THR A 481 -12.23 12.98 17.60
CA THR A 481 -12.56 12.23 18.81
C THR A 481 -11.71 12.69 19.98
N GLN A 482 -10.40 12.88 19.76
CA GLN A 482 -9.50 13.38 20.80
C GLN A 482 -9.88 14.77 21.26
N PHE A 483 -10.23 15.68 20.35
CA PHE A 483 -10.66 17.05 20.70
C PHE A 483 -12.01 17.08 21.43
N LYS A 484 -12.94 16.18 21.10
CA LYS A 484 -14.21 16.04 21.84
C LYS A 484 -14.01 15.55 23.26
N LYS A 485 -13.09 14.61 23.45
CA LYS A 485 -12.83 14.01 24.77
C LYS A 485 -11.95 14.88 25.67
N TRP A 486 -11.02 15.66 25.09
CA TRP A 486 -10.00 16.39 25.85
C TRP A 486 -9.97 17.88 25.52
N GLU A 487 -10.69 18.64 26.35
CA GLU A 487 -10.86 20.09 26.15
C GLU A 487 -9.53 20.85 26.17
N LEU A 488 -8.59 20.50 27.04
CA LEU A 488 -7.26 21.11 27.10
C LEU A 488 -6.53 20.96 25.76
N CYS A 489 -6.53 19.75 25.20
CA CYS A 489 -5.90 19.46 23.91
C CYS A 489 -6.54 20.27 22.80
N ARG A 490 -7.88 20.32 22.74
CA ARG A 490 -8.62 21.11 21.77
C ARG A 490 -8.29 22.60 21.85
N LYS A 491 -8.38 23.22 23.05
CA LYS A 491 -8.09 24.65 23.26
C LYS A 491 -6.67 25.00 22.82
N ASN A 492 -5.67 24.18 23.16
CA ASN A 492 -4.30 24.44 22.80
C ASN A 492 -4.05 24.32 21.27
N HIS A 493 -4.75 23.42 20.59
CA HIS A 493 -4.70 23.32 19.12
C HIS A 493 -5.44 24.46 18.43
N GLU A 494 -6.55 24.90 18.96
CA GLU A 494 -7.29 26.09 18.47
C GLU A 494 -6.47 27.37 18.62
N ALA A 495 -5.77 27.53 19.74
CA ALA A 495 -4.90 28.67 20.01
C ALA A 495 -3.74 28.83 19.00
N LEU A 496 -3.35 27.75 18.29
CA LEU A 496 -2.36 27.84 17.21
C LEU A 496 -2.79 28.75 16.05
N LYS A 497 -4.10 28.98 15.85
CA LYS A 497 -4.61 29.82 14.77
C LYS A 497 -4.30 31.33 15.00
N ASP A 498 -4.17 31.71 16.26
CA ASP A 498 -3.96 33.09 16.69
C ASP A 498 -2.49 33.39 17.09
N ILE A 499 -1.60 32.43 16.84
CA ILE A 499 -0.17 32.56 17.17
C ILE A 499 0.49 33.63 16.28
N LYS A 500 1.19 34.56 16.94
CA LYS A 500 2.01 35.56 16.25
C LYS A 500 3.28 34.93 15.69
N THR A 501 3.57 35.21 14.44
CA THR A 501 4.81 34.78 13.78
C THR A 501 5.47 35.95 13.06
N LYS A 502 6.81 35.91 12.96
CA LYS A 502 7.60 36.77 12.06
C LYS A 502 8.64 35.94 11.36
N CYS A 503 9.04 36.35 10.15
CA CYS A 503 10.08 35.71 9.36
C CYS A 503 11.33 36.59 9.37
N LEU A 504 12.50 35.99 9.53
CA LEU A 504 13.82 36.59 9.47
C LEU A 504 14.64 35.84 8.41
N ASN A 505 15.61 36.50 7.80
CA ASN A 505 16.46 35.86 6.78
C ASN A 505 17.87 35.64 7.33
N ILE A 506 18.31 34.38 7.38
CA ILE A 506 19.66 34.01 7.79
C ILE A 506 20.33 33.23 6.64
N ASN A 507 21.40 33.77 6.09
CA ASN A 507 22.14 33.17 4.98
C ASN A 507 21.26 32.83 3.75
N GLY A 508 20.25 33.64 3.47
CA GLY A 508 19.31 33.39 2.38
C GLY A 508 18.13 32.42 2.71
N ASN A 509 18.12 31.88 3.92
CA ASN A 509 17.04 30.97 4.37
C ASN A 509 16.06 31.70 5.30
N GLU A 510 14.77 31.37 5.13
CA GLU A 510 13.72 31.88 6.01
C GLU A 510 13.74 31.14 7.35
N ILE A 511 13.92 31.88 8.43
CA ILE A 511 13.76 31.42 9.81
C ILE A 511 12.50 32.07 10.39
N LYS A 512 11.59 31.24 10.86
CA LYS A 512 10.33 31.67 11.46
C LYS A 512 10.46 31.78 12.98
N VAL A 513 10.10 32.92 13.54
CA VAL A 513 9.97 33.10 14.99
C VAL A 513 8.51 33.05 15.36
N GLN A 514 8.16 32.26 16.38
CA GLN A 514 6.80 32.04 16.87
C GLN A 514 6.69 32.48 18.32
N PHE A 515 5.69 33.32 18.63
CA PHE A 515 5.29 33.57 20.02
C PHE A 515 4.25 32.53 20.46
N ASN A 516 4.64 31.65 21.39
CA ASN A 516 3.77 30.59 21.89
C ASN A 516 3.84 30.49 23.44
N PRO A 517 2.96 31.18 24.16
CA PRO A 517 2.98 31.22 25.63
C PRO A 517 2.74 29.84 26.27
N ALA A 518 2.03 28.92 25.61
CA ALA A 518 1.81 27.57 26.13
C ALA A 518 3.12 26.76 26.26
N ARG A 519 4.20 27.20 25.63
CA ARG A 519 5.51 26.54 25.70
C ARG A 519 6.35 26.96 26.91
N ALA A 520 5.90 27.91 27.71
CA ALA A 520 6.62 28.34 28.92
C ALA A 520 6.93 27.18 29.85
N VAL A 521 5.97 26.25 30.04
CA VAL A 521 6.11 25.07 30.90
C VAL A 521 7.28 24.19 30.47
N SER A 522 7.44 23.93 29.17
CA SER A 522 8.53 23.09 28.67
C SER A 522 9.88 23.83 28.55
N THR A 523 9.87 25.12 28.20
CA THR A 523 11.07 25.95 28.12
C THR A 523 11.73 26.13 29.50
N LEU A 524 10.93 26.26 30.54
CA LEU A 524 11.38 26.44 31.93
C LEU A 524 11.56 25.11 32.70
N ALA A 525 11.33 23.95 32.06
CA ALA A 525 11.44 22.66 32.71
C ALA A 525 12.82 22.43 33.31
N LYS A 526 12.84 21.96 34.59
CA LYS A 526 14.07 21.50 35.26
C LYS A 526 14.37 20.08 34.82
N LEU A 527 15.56 19.85 34.29
CA LEU A 527 15.99 18.56 33.72
C LEU A 527 17.12 17.90 34.53
N ASP A 528 17.31 18.31 35.79
CA ASP A 528 18.21 17.62 36.72
C ASP A 528 17.62 16.29 37.19
N LYS A 529 18.47 15.30 37.50
CA LYS A 529 18.07 13.94 37.87
C LYS A 529 17.09 13.90 39.04
N SER A 530 17.21 14.83 39.99
CA SER A 530 16.36 14.89 41.19
C SER A 530 14.93 15.32 40.81
N SER A 531 14.81 16.35 39.97
CA SER A 531 13.51 16.85 39.45
C SER A 531 12.80 15.84 38.56
N ILE A 532 13.55 15.10 37.71
CA ILE A 532 13.01 14.05 36.85
C ILE A 532 12.46 12.89 37.68
N ASN A 533 13.23 12.41 38.66
CA ASN A 533 12.83 11.27 39.52
C ASN A 533 11.67 11.60 40.45
N ALA A 534 11.45 12.87 40.77
CA ALA A 534 10.35 13.32 41.64
C ALA A 534 8.98 13.39 40.97
N ARG A 535 8.89 13.25 39.64
CA ARG A 535 7.63 13.34 38.89
C ARG A 535 7.25 12.02 38.25
N PRO A 536 5.92 11.70 38.13
CA PRO A 536 5.46 10.62 37.28
C PRO A 536 5.83 10.92 35.81
N CYS A 537 6.36 9.93 35.10
CA CYS A 537 6.62 10.09 33.67
C CYS A 537 5.30 10.21 32.89
N PHE A 538 5.05 11.36 32.28
CA PHE A 538 3.81 11.65 31.55
C PHE A 538 3.71 10.92 30.18
N LEU A 539 4.80 10.32 29.69
CA LEU A 539 4.79 9.51 28.47
C LEU A 539 4.44 8.04 28.74
N CYS A 540 4.58 7.57 29.97
CA CYS A 540 4.19 6.20 30.33
C CYS A 540 2.69 5.99 30.15
N THR A 541 2.29 4.86 29.57
CA THR A 541 0.90 4.50 29.35
C THR A 541 0.06 4.49 30.65
N LYS A 542 0.66 4.06 31.77
CA LYS A 542 0.00 4.04 33.09
C LYS A 542 -0.32 5.41 33.69
N ASN A 543 0.38 6.47 33.21
CA ASN A 543 0.23 7.84 33.71
C ASN A 543 -0.47 8.76 32.71
N LYS A 544 -0.91 8.23 31.56
CA LYS A 544 -1.61 9.06 30.57
C LYS A 544 -2.99 9.48 31.09
N PRO A 545 -3.48 10.69 30.77
CA PRO A 545 -4.86 11.08 31.04
C PRO A 545 -5.87 10.11 30.43
N GLU A 546 -7.01 9.88 31.08
CA GLU A 546 -8.08 9.00 30.55
C GLU A 546 -8.61 9.50 29.23
N GLU A 547 -8.66 10.80 29.04
CA GLU A 547 -9.12 11.46 27.83
C GLU A 547 -8.17 11.29 26.63
N GLN A 548 -6.90 10.94 26.89
CA GLN A 548 -5.91 10.81 25.81
C GLN A 548 -6.01 9.44 25.11
N ASP A 549 -6.47 9.43 23.88
CA ASP A 549 -6.44 8.26 23.02
C ASP A 549 -5.03 8.01 22.42
N SER A 550 -4.78 6.78 22.00
CA SER A 550 -3.51 6.43 21.37
C SER A 550 -3.66 5.34 20.31
N ILE A 551 -2.86 5.45 19.26
CA ILE A 551 -2.70 4.41 18.25
C ILE A 551 -1.44 3.61 18.58
N SER A 552 -1.58 2.29 18.74
CA SER A 552 -0.43 1.39 18.95
C SER A 552 0.17 0.98 17.61
N ILE A 553 1.50 1.10 17.49
CA ILE A 553 2.25 0.65 16.32
C ILE A 553 3.42 -0.26 16.73
N ASP A 554 3.83 -1.12 15.81
CA ASP A 554 5.04 -1.93 15.90
C ASP A 554 5.98 -1.55 14.76
N ALA A 555 7.16 -1.07 15.12
CA ALA A 555 8.25 -0.71 14.20
C ALA A 555 9.51 -1.58 14.43
N GLY A 556 9.34 -2.77 15.04
CA GLY A 556 10.39 -3.60 15.63
C GLY A 556 10.53 -3.36 17.12
N MET A 557 10.00 -2.24 17.61
CA MET A 557 9.73 -1.88 18.99
C MET A 557 8.30 -1.32 19.04
N LYS A 558 7.59 -1.52 20.15
CA LYS A 558 6.19 -1.06 20.29
C LYS A 558 6.13 0.39 20.74
N PHE A 559 5.38 1.19 19.99
CA PHE A 559 5.13 2.61 20.28
C PHE A 559 3.65 2.93 20.40
N SER A 560 3.37 4.09 21.00
CA SER A 560 2.05 4.72 21.06
C SER A 560 2.11 6.08 20.36
N ILE A 561 1.30 6.29 19.33
CA ILE A 561 1.10 7.60 18.70
C ILE A 561 -0.04 8.30 19.42
N ARG A 562 0.17 9.56 19.81
CA ARG A 562 -0.79 10.41 20.51
C ARG A 562 -0.77 11.81 19.93
N ILE A 563 -1.89 12.52 19.96
CA ILE A 563 -1.91 13.94 19.65
C ILE A 563 -1.19 14.69 20.79
N ASN A 564 -0.26 15.58 20.44
CA ASN A 564 0.47 16.36 21.42
C ASN A 564 -0.47 17.41 22.05
N PRO A 565 -0.69 17.41 23.38
CA PRO A 565 -1.61 18.35 24.02
C PRO A 565 -1.07 19.78 24.12
N TYR A 566 0.24 19.98 23.88
CA TYR A 566 0.90 21.28 23.86
C TYR A 566 1.60 21.48 22.51
N PRO A 567 0.85 21.65 21.41
CA PRO A 567 1.42 21.65 20.08
C PRO A 567 2.23 22.92 19.81
N ILE A 568 3.26 22.77 18.95
CA ILE A 568 3.99 23.88 18.34
C ILE A 568 3.45 24.13 16.93
N LEU A 569 3.03 23.08 16.26
CA LEU A 569 2.53 23.08 14.88
C LEU A 569 1.19 22.35 14.77
N PRO A 570 0.37 22.67 13.76
CA PRO A 570 -0.84 21.90 13.48
C PRO A 570 -0.52 20.41 13.23
N GLY A 571 -1.35 19.52 13.77
CA GLY A 571 -1.15 18.07 13.62
C GLY A 571 0.09 17.50 14.34
N HIS A 572 0.56 18.18 15.38
CA HIS A 572 1.71 17.76 16.18
C HIS A 572 1.40 16.47 16.94
N LEU A 573 2.21 15.42 16.71
CA LEU A 573 2.08 14.10 17.32
C LEU A 573 3.26 13.81 18.23
N THR A 574 3.02 13.00 19.27
CA THR A 574 4.04 12.40 20.14
C THR A 574 4.02 10.89 19.95
N ILE A 575 5.18 10.28 19.72
CA ILE A 575 5.37 8.86 19.47
C ILE A 575 6.28 8.30 20.55
N SER A 576 5.70 7.77 21.63
CA SER A 576 6.46 7.25 22.77
C SER A 576 6.57 5.73 22.76
N SER A 577 7.73 5.19 23.14
CA SER A 577 7.86 3.75 23.41
C SER A 577 6.84 3.29 24.46
N LYS A 578 6.35 2.04 24.34
CA LYS A 578 5.48 1.48 25.38
C LYS A 578 6.24 1.15 26.65
N GLU A 579 7.52 0.82 26.51
CA GLU A 579 8.44 0.58 27.62
C GLU A 579 9.08 1.90 28.04
N HIS A 580 9.30 2.04 29.37
CA HIS A 580 9.99 3.20 29.92
C HIS A 580 11.50 2.98 29.81
N ILE A 581 12.10 3.46 28.74
CA ILE A 581 13.52 3.37 28.44
C ILE A 581 14.08 4.77 28.20
N PRO A 582 15.38 5.03 28.46
CA PRO A 582 16.00 6.34 28.29
C PRO A 582 15.92 6.88 26.87
N GLN A 583 15.91 8.21 26.73
CA GLN A 583 15.95 8.94 25.46
C GLN A 583 17.33 8.83 24.80
N THR A 584 17.55 7.74 24.07
CA THR A 584 18.81 7.48 23.34
C THR A 584 18.56 6.60 22.10
N LEU A 585 19.36 6.78 21.08
CA LEU A 585 19.42 5.99 19.84
C LEU A 585 20.82 5.33 19.69
N ALA A 586 21.33 4.74 20.76
CA ALA A 586 22.69 4.22 20.80
C ALA A 586 22.89 2.85 20.13
N ASP A 587 21.82 2.08 19.88
CA ASP A 587 21.89 0.75 19.25
C ASP A 587 21.73 0.82 17.73
N LYS A 588 22.51 -0.01 17.01
CA LYS A 588 22.41 -0.17 15.54
C LYS A 588 21.02 -0.53 15.04
N ALA A 589 20.31 -1.39 15.77
CA ALA A 589 18.96 -1.77 15.44
C ALA A 589 17.95 -0.60 15.56
N GLU A 590 18.20 0.31 16.49
CA GLU A 590 17.34 1.47 16.75
C GLU A 590 17.50 2.56 15.69
N MET A 591 18.63 2.63 14.99
CA MET A 591 18.90 3.62 13.94
C MET A 591 17.98 3.52 12.72
N GLN A 592 17.31 2.37 12.52
CA GLN A 592 16.28 2.19 11.50
C GLN A 592 14.87 2.60 11.99
N LEU A 593 14.70 2.86 13.28
CA LEU A 593 13.39 3.22 13.86
C LEU A 593 12.79 4.49 13.24
N PRO A 594 13.56 5.58 13.00
CA PRO A 594 13.00 6.79 12.42
C PRO A 594 12.23 6.52 11.12
N MET A 595 12.79 5.72 10.22
CA MET A 595 12.16 5.43 8.93
C MET A 595 10.98 4.47 9.05
N LYS A 596 11.09 3.47 9.92
CA LYS A 596 9.98 2.54 10.20
C LYS A 596 8.80 3.28 10.83
N ILE A 597 9.08 4.19 11.78
CA ILE A 597 8.05 5.02 12.42
C ILE A 597 7.43 5.99 11.41
N LEU A 598 8.24 6.66 10.58
CA LEU A 598 7.73 7.54 9.52
C LEU A 598 6.79 6.79 8.60
N GLN A 599 7.16 5.57 8.17
CA GLN A 599 6.27 4.74 7.35
C GLN A 599 4.94 4.45 8.06
N LYS A 600 4.96 4.16 9.37
CA LYS A 600 3.74 3.95 10.17
C LYS A 600 2.91 5.23 10.28
N ILE A 601 3.52 6.39 10.48
CA ILE A 601 2.82 7.68 10.48
C ILE A 601 2.15 7.93 9.13
N GLU A 602 2.86 7.69 8.03
CA GLU A 602 2.31 7.82 6.67
C GLU A 602 1.14 6.85 6.42
N ASP A 603 1.23 5.61 6.93
CA ASP A 603 0.16 4.60 6.81
C ASP A 603 -1.12 5.02 7.56
N TYR A 604 -1.01 5.82 8.65
CA TYR A 604 -2.15 6.23 9.49
C TYR A 604 -2.66 7.63 9.22
N PHE A 605 -1.78 8.57 8.91
CA PHE A 605 -2.09 10.00 8.79
C PHE A 605 -1.86 10.53 7.37
N GLY A 606 -1.47 9.64 6.44
CA GLY A 606 -1.13 10.00 5.06
C GLY A 606 0.26 10.62 4.92
N GLN A 607 0.69 10.78 3.68
CA GLN A 607 1.97 11.39 3.36
C GLN A 607 2.01 12.88 3.77
N GLY A 608 3.23 13.40 3.91
CA GLY A 608 3.46 14.82 4.22
C GLY A 608 3.79 15.11 5.68
N TYR A 609 4.11 14.08 6.48
CA TYR A 609 4.70 14.22 7.81
C TYR A 609 6.23 14.13 7.76
N ALA A 610 6.85 14.80 8.73
CA ALA A 610 8.22 14.54 9.16
C ALA A 610 8.21 14.13 10.62
N ILE A 611 9.06 13.17 10.97
CA ILE A 611 9.34 12.85 12.37
C ILE A 611 10.61 13.55 12.81
N PHE A 612 10.71 13.82 14.11
CA PHE A 612 11.91 14.43 14.67
C PHE A 612 12.21 13.90 16.08
N TYR A 613 13.48 13.96 16.42
CA TYR A 613 14.06 13.49 17.66
C TYR A 613 14.79 14.60 18.36
N ASN A 614 14.56 14.71 19.67
CA ASN A 614 15.33 15.56 20.55
C ASN A 614 16.20 14.64 21.41
N GLY A 615 17.53 14.72 21.26
CA GLY A 615 18.45 14.07 22.20
C GLY A 615 18.20 14.53 23.63
N ALA A 616 18.57 13.72 24.63
CA ALA A 616 18.28 13.96 26.05
C ALA A 616 18.70 15.35 26.57
N LYS A 617 19.79 15.92 26.02
CA LYS A 617 20.31 17.27 26.30
C LYS A 617 20.14 18.24 25.13
N CYS A 618 19.20 17.98 24.24
CA CYS A 618 18.97 18.75 23.00
C CYS A 618 17.51 19.16 22.84
N GLY A 619 16.84 19.55 23.93
CA GLY A 619 15.47 20.04 23.94
C GLY A 619 14.41 18.97 24.29
N ALA A 620 14.80 17.75 24.70
CA ALA A 620 13.84 16.74 25.19
C ALA A 620 13.24 17.18 26.53
N SER A 621 11.90 17.23 26.62
CA SER A 621 11.19 17.53 27.88
C SER A 621 11.00 16.29 28.77
N ALA A 622 11.19 15.09 28.23
CA ALA A 622 11.20 13.80 28.93
C ALA A 622 12.45 12.99 28.55
N PRO A 623 13.63 13.35 29.05
CA PRO A 623 14.88 12.65 28.71
C PRO A 623 14.97 11.25 29.31
N ASP A 624 14.04 10.89 30.18
CA ASP A 624 13.88 9.60 30.84
C ASP A 624 12.98 8.62 30.06
N HIS A 625 12.34 9.05 28.97
CA HIS A 625 11.44 8.19 28.22
C HIS A 625 11.60 8.37 26.71
N PHE A 626 11.96 7.29 26.02
CA PHE A 626 12.23 7.27 24.59
C PHE A 626 11.01 7.67 23.75
N HIS A 627 11.15 8.70 22.95
CA HIS A 627 10.08 9.20 22.12
C HIS A 627 10.59 9.96 20.90
N PHE A 628 9.77 9.94 19.86
CA PHE A 628 9.83 10.84 18.71
C PHE A 628 8.63 11.78 18.73
N GLN A 629 8.70 12.79 17.89
CA GLN A 629 7.57 13.66 17.59
C GLN A 629 7.39 13.72 16.07
N ALA A 630 6.19 14.12 15.62
CA ALA A 630 5.92 14.32 14.20
C ALA A 630 5.06 15.56 13.97
N ALA A 631 5.29 16.21 12.82
CA ALA A 631 4.49 17.35 12.35
C ALA A 631 4.43 17.36 10.82
N ARG A 632 3.58 18.20 10.24
CA ARG A 632 3.49 18.35 8.79
C ARG A 632 4.78 18.97 8.24
N LYS A 633 5.40 18.32 7.25
CA LYS A 633 6.69 18.77 6.65
C LYS A 633 6.64 20.20 6.11
N LYS A 634 5.48 20.62 5.57
CA LYS A 634 5.25 21.97 5.02
C LYS A 634 5.34 23.10 6.07
N ASP A 635 5.11 22.77 7.34
CA ASP A 635 5.09 23.74 8.44
C ASP A 635 6.47 23.86 9.15
N ILE A 636 7.46 23.05 8.73
CA ILE A 636 8.84 23.06 9.25
C ILE A 636 9.74 23.81 8.26
N PRO A 637 10.26 25.01 8.59
CA PRO A 637 10.92 25.89 7.63
C PRO A 637 12.08 25.25 6.85
N PHE A 638 12.95 24.50 7.51
CA PHE A 638 14.04 23.76 6.87
C PHE A 638 13.55 22.78 5.81
N ILE A 639 12.51 22.00 6.13
CA ILE A 639 11.97 21.00 5.21
C ILE A 639 11.16 21.65 4.09
N ALA A 640 10.42 22.73 4.37
CA ALA A 640 9.69 23.49 3.36
C ALA A 640 10.60 24.13 2.31
N GLN A 641 11.86 24.46 2.68
CA GLN A 641 12.86 25.04 1.80
C GLN A 641 13.88 24.00 1.28
N TRP A 642 13.63 22.69 1.53
CA TRP A 642 14.57 21.61 1.29
C TRP A 642 15.16 21.58 -0.13
N ASN A 643 14.34 21.73 -1.15
CA ASN A 643 14.78 21.66 -2.54
C ASN A 643 15.82 22.76 -2.90
N GLU A 644 15.71 23.94 -2.30
CA GLU A 644 16.68 25.03 -2.49
C GLU A 644 17.93 24.82 -1.63
N ILE A 645 17.76 24.42 -0.38
CA ILE A 645 18.86 24.16 0.54
C ILE A 645 19.75 23.03 0.03
N PHE A 646 19.14 21.97 -0.50
CA PHE A 646 19.85 20.79 -0.99
C PHE A 646 20.70 21.04 -2.23
N LYS A 647 20.41 22.10 -3.00
CA LYS A 647 21.27 22.50 -4.14
C LYS A 647 22.68 22.90 -3.70
N SER A 648 22.86 23.34 -2.47
CA SER A 648 24.14 23.72 -1.87
C SER A 648 24.80 22.57 -1.10
N ALA A 649 24.19 21.39 -1.06
CA ALA A 649 24.73 20.24 -0.34
C ALA A 649 25.94 19.65 -1.08
N ILE A 650 26.98 19.32 -0.33
CA ILE A 650 28.20 18.70 -0.83
C ILE A 650 28.13 17.22 -0.50
N GLU A 651 28.19 16.36 -1.52
CA GLU A 651 28.29 14.92 -1.32
C GLU A 651 29.64 14.57 -0.70
N ASP A 652 29.60 13.78 0.38
CA ASP A 652 30.84 13.42 1.08
C ASP A 652 31.49 12.22 0.40
N ASP A 653 32.79 12.35 0.11
CA ASP A 653 33.62 11.23 -0.33
C ASP A 653 34.07 10.43 0.89
N ILE A 654 33.31 9.38 1.23
CA ILE A 654 33.62 8.51 2.37
C ILE A 654 34.52 7.37 1.89
N ALA A 655 35.84 7.56 1.97
CA ALA A 655 36.83 6.58 1.58
C ALA A 655 36.60 5.19 2.20
N GLY A 656 36.52 4.16 1.36
CA GLY A 656 36.44 2.74 1.74
C GLY A 656 35.03 2.15 1.89
N ILE A 657 33.97 2.88 1.56
CA ILE A 657 32.67 2.31 1.26
C ILE A 657 32.42 2.56 -0.22
N GLN A 658 32.32 1.49 -1.02
CA GLN A 658 31.65 1.61 -2.30
C GLN A 658 30.19 1.96 -1.96
N SER A 659 29.88 3.27 -2.05
CA SER A 659 28.50 3.72 -1.99
C SER A 659 27.78 3.05 -3.16
N GLY A 660 27.06 1.97 -2.87
CA GLY A 660 26.03 1.54 -3.80
C GLY A 660 25.04 2.72 -3.93
N ASP A 661 24.40 2.90 -5.05
CA ASP A 661 23.38 3.95 -5.34
C ASP A 661 22.25 4.07 -4.30
N VAL A 662 22.29 3.33 -3.21
CA VAL A 662 21.21 3.11 -2.25
C VAL A 662 21.22 4.09 -1.09
N CYS A 663 22.41 4.54 -0.61
CA CYS A 663 22.52 5.50 0.50
C CYS A 663 23.70 6.45 0.28
N LYS A 664 23.46 7.75 0.41
CA LYS A 664 24.47 8.80 0.25
C LYS A 664 24.46 9.74 1.46
N ALA A 665 25.64 10.30 1.78
CA ALA A 665 25.80 11.29 2.83
C ALA A 665 26.18 12.65 2.22
N TYR A 666 25.66 13.71 2.81
CA TYR A 666 25.88 15.09 2.38
C TYR A 666 26.15 15.99 3.57
N SER A 667 27.02 16.97 3.37
CA SER A 667 27.19 18.10 4.27
C SER A 667 26.45 19.32 3.74
N VAL A 668 25.58 19.91 4.56
CA VAL A 668 24.82 21.11 4.22
C VAL A 668 25.32 22.27 5.05
N ASN A 669 26.00 23.21 4.40
CA ASN A 669 26.61 24.40 5.02
C ASN A 669 25.85 25.69 4.72
N GLY A 670 24.87 25.65 3.85
CA GLY A 670 24.07 26.82 3.41
C GLY A 670 22.98 27.26 4.37
N PHE A 671 22.71 26.50 5.43
CA PHE A 671 21.71 26.83 6.46
C PHE A 671 22.34 27.61 7.63
N ALA A 672 21.53 27.97 8.62
CA ALA A 672 21.99 28.76 9.79
C ALA A 672 22.93 27.99 10.75
N CYS A 673 23.00 26.67 10.61
CA CYS A 673 23.85 25.77 11.37
C CYS A 673 24.32 24.59 10.49
N PRO A 674 25.40 23.88 10.87
CA PRO A 674 25.86 22.71 10.13
C PRO A 674 24.87 21.55 10.24
N ILE A 675 24.64 20.85 9.11
CA ILE A 675 23.71 19.74 9.04
C ILE A 675 24.36 18.59 8.27
N LYS A 676 24.26 17.39 8.80
CA LYS A 676 24.63 16.17 8.11
C LYS A 676 23.38 15.45 7.62
N VAL A 677 23.35 15.12 6.36
CA VAL A 677 22.18 14.52 5.72
C VAL A 677 22.53 13.17 5.13
N PHE A 678 21.70 12.18 5.41
CA PHE A 678 21.73 10.86 4.78
C PHE A 678 20.49 10.71 3.94
N THR A 679 20.65 10.24 2.69
CA THR A 679 19.57 9.98 1.79
C THR A 679 19.49 8.49 1.46
N SER A 680 18.31 7.95 1.33
CA SER A 680 18.11 6.55 0.93
C SER A 680 16.90 6.41 0.02
N LEU A 681 17.08 5.73 -1.10
CA LEU A 681 15.99 5.41 -2.03
C LEU A 681 15.12 4.24 -1.52
N SER A 682 15.73 3.26 -0.85
CA SER A 682 15.04 2.07 -0.35
C SER A 682 14.37 2.25 1.01
N GLY A 683 14.69 3.33 1.73
CA GLY A 683 14.28 3.52 3.13
C GLY A 683 15.17 2.81 4.15
N ASN A 684 16.23 2.13 3.71
CA ASN A 684 17.28 1.61 4.59
C ASN A 684 18.47 2.54 4.53
N ILE A 685 18.80 3.20 5.64
CA ILE A 685 20.05 3.92 5.75
C ILE A 685 21.16 2.92 6.07
N ASP A 686 22.31 3.11 5.42
CA ASP A 686 23.50 2.35 5.78
C ASP A 686 23.90 2.69 7.21
N THR A 687 23.69 1.76 8.12
CA THR A 687 23.96 1.95 9.54
C THR A 687 25.46 2.13 9.81
N ALA A 688 26.34 1.53 9.01
CA ALA A 688 27.78 1.71 9.16
C ALA A 688 28.21 3.15 8.82
N LEU A 689 27.62 3.72 7.77
CA LEU A 689 27.84 5.10 7.37
C LEU A 689 27.37 6.07 8.44
N LEU A 690 26.18 5.85 8.97
CA LEU A 690 25.59 6.68 10.02
C LEU A 690 26.38 6.57 11.34
N PHE A 691 26.78 5.36 11.73
CA PHE A 691 27.59 5.16 12.93
C PHE A 691 28.93 5.85 12.86
N ARG A 692 29.65 5.78 11.73
CA ARG A 692 30.91 6.54 11.58
C ARG A 692 30.73 8.02 11.84
N TYR A 693 29.64 8.59 11.33
CA TYR A 693 29.37 9.99 11.58
C TYR A 693 29.09 10.25 13.06
N LEU A 694 28.23 9.48 13.70
CA LEU A 694 27.88 9.67 15.10
C LEU A 694 29.08 9.43 16.02
N ASP A 695 29.91 8.43 15.72
CA ASP A 695 31.17 8.15 16.46
C ASP A 695 32.20 9.28 16.30
N SER A 696 32.13 10.10 15.24
CA SER A 696 32.98 11.28 15.04
C SER A 696 32.56 12.47 15.90
N LEU A 697 31.32 12.46 16.42
CA LEU A 697 30.82 13.53 17.27
C LEU A 697 31.29 13.37 18.73
N PRO A 698 31.55 14.47 19.45
CA PRO A 698 31.98 14.39 20.85
C PRO A 698 30.86 13.87 21.75
N ILE A 699 31.20 12.89 22.60
CA ILE A 699 30.33 12.44 23.69
C ILE A 699 30.76 13.14 24.96
N HIS A 700 29.85 13.86 25.60
CA HIS A 700 30.11 14.52 26.86
C HIS A 700 30.09 13.53 28.05
N GLU A 701 30.89 13.84 29.10
CA GLU A 701 31.02 12.96 30.26
C GLU A 701 29.64 12.62 30.88
N GLY A 702 29.37 11.34 31.03
CA GLY A 702 28.12 10.82 31.60
C GLY A 702 26.90 10.86 30.65
N GLU A 703 27.08 11.14 29.36
CA GLU A 703 26.03 11.05 28.34
C GLU A 703 26.19 9.76 27.51
N PRO A 704 25.07 9.06 27.15
CA PRO A 704 25.14 7.77 26.47
C PRO A 704 25.32 7.91 24.94
N GLU A 705 25.07 9.09 24.37
CA GLU A 705 25.16 9.39 22.94
C GLU A 705 25.68 10.81 22.70
N PRO A 706 26.18 11.12 21.52
CA PRO A 706 26.49 12.50 21.12
C PRO A 706 25.25 13.39 21.19
N ARG A 707 25.43 14.69 21.34
CA ARG A 707 24.32 15.65 21.33
C ARG A 707 23.90 15.97 19.90
N TYR A 708 22.66 15.69 19.53
CA TYR A 708 22.08 16.06 18.25
C TYR A 708 20.55 16.18 18.31
N ASN A 709 20.00 16.89 17.33
CA ASN A 709 18.60 16.76 16.93
C ASN A 709 18.56 16.08 15.55
N MET A 710 17.48 15.38 15.25
CA MET A 710 17.35 14.65 14.00
C MET A 710 15.94 14.82 13.42
N PHE A 711 15.87 14.88 12.09
CA PHE A 711 14.63 14.81 11.32
C PHE A 711 14.69 13.66 10.33
N ALA A 712 13.53 13.03 10.11
CA ALA A 712 13.37 12.08 9.02
C ALA A 712 12.04 12.34 8.27
N TRP A 713 12.13 12.40 6.94
CA TRP A 713 10.95 12.61 6.08
C TRP A 713 11.18 12.00 4.68
N ARG A 714 10.12 12.00 3.86
CA ARG A 714 10.27 11.75 2.42
C ARG A 714 10.25 13.07 1.66
N ASP A 715 11.19 13.24 0.75
CA ASP A 715 11.14 14.36 -0.19
C ASP A 715 10.10 14.12 -1.30
N ASP A 716 10.01 15.07 -2.23
CA ASP A 716 9.04 15.01 -3.32
C ASP A 716 9.36 13.93 -4.37
N GLU A 717 10.62 13.46 -4.42
CA GLU A 717 11.07 12.34 -5.25
C GLU A 717 10.86 10.99 -4.55
N GLY A 718 10.41 11.00 -3.29
CA GLY A 718 10.13 9.83 -2.50
C GLY A 718 11.34 9.20 -1.82
N ARG A 719 12.52 9.89 -1.85
CA ARG A 719 13.70 9.48 -1.10
C ARG A 719 13.47 9.69 0.39
N PHE A 720 13.97 8.77 1.19
CA PHE A 720 14.13 9.02 2.62
C PHE A 720 15.28 9.98 2.86
N ILE A 721 15.00 11.00 3.65
CA ILE A 721 15.99 11.96 4.10
C ILE A 721 16.08 11.83 5.62
N CYS A 722 17.30 11.74 6.14
CA CYS A 722 17.59 11.78 7.56
C CYS A 722 18.63 12.87 7.83
N ALA A 723 18.20 13.95 8.47
CA ALA A 723 19.06 15.12 8.72
C ALA A 723 19.42 15.22 10.20
N TYR A 724 20.71 15.28 10.50
CA TYR A 724 21.27 15.42 11.83
C TYR A 724 21.81 16.82 12.05
N PHE A 725 21.43 17.44 13.14
CA PHE A 725 21.84 18.76 13.61
C PHE A 725 22.73 18.54 14.84
N PRO A 726 24.06 18.52 14.70
CA PRO A 726 24.98 18.29 15.80
C PRO A 726 24.94 19.45 16.79
N ARG A 727 24.97 19.15 18.08
CA ARG A 727 24.79 20.11 19.16
C ARG A 727 26.03 20.18 20.06
N GLU A 728 26.39 21.39 20.47
CA GLU A 728 27.43 21.66 21.46
C GLU A 728 26.80 21.91 22.83
N ALA A 729 25.80 22.79 22.88
CA ALA A 729 25.16 23.20 24.13
C ALA A 729 23.65 22.96 24.10
N HIS A 730 23.07 22.69 25.28
CA HIS A 730 21.63 22.57 25.45
C HIS A 730 20.90 23.90 25.26
N ARG A 731 21.44 24.99 25.81
CA ARG A 731 20.86 26.33 25.80
C ARG A 731 21.93 27.36 25.50
N PRO A 732 21.60 28.47 24.79
CA PRO A 732 22.53 29.58 24.51
C PRO A 732 22.77 30.44 25.76
N SER A 733 23.81 31.23 25.73
CA SER A 733 24.20 32.15 26.82
C SER A 733 23.06 33.14 27.17
N CYS A 734 22.34 33.66 26.17
CA CYS A 734 21.26 34.61 26.37
C CYS A 734 20.05 34.01 27.18
N TYR A 735 19.95 32.70 27.29
CA TYR A 735 18.95 32.07 28.15
C TYR A 735 19.20 32.34 29.63
N PHE A 736 20.49 32.41 30.02
CA PHE A 736 20.93 32.59 31.40
C PHE A 736 21.24 34.08 31.76
N SER A 737 21.18 34.97 30.78
CA SER A 737 21.36 36.40 31.00
C SER A 737 20.23 36.96 31.84
N GLU A 738 20.42 38.17 32.40
CA GLU A 738 19.38 38.88 33.15
C GLU A 738 18.96 40.18 32.43
N GLY A 739 17.76 40.68 32.75
CA GLY A 739 17.26 41.94 32.23
C GLY A 739 17.00 41.91 30.71
N GLU A 740 17.34 42.98 30.01
CA GLU A 740 17.06 43.15 28.58
C GLU A 740 17.88 42.23 27.67
N GLU A 741 19.00 41.68 28.14
CA GLU A 741 19.82 40.72 27.37
C GLU A 741 19.27 39.30 27.41
N GLN A 742 18.34 39.00 28.30
CA GLN A 742 17.75 37.68 28.40
C GLN A 742 16.83 37.42 27.25
N ILE A 743 17.02 36.29 26.55
CA ILE A 743 16.07 35.73 25.59
C ILE A 743 15.77 34.28 26.01
N LEU A 744 14.54 33.99 26.43
CA LEU A 744 14.15 32.67 26.89
C LEU A 744 13.87 31.75 25.69
N VAL A 745 14.95 31.21 25.10
CA VAL A 745 14.92 30.22 24.03
C VAL A 745 15.69 28.98 24.46
N SER A 746 15.04 27.82 24.45
CA SER A 746 15.66 26.52 24.74
C SER A 746 15.54 25.62 23.50
N PRO A 747 16.50 25.71 22.55
CA PRO A 747 16.36 25.14 21.23
C PRO A 747 16.23 23.62 21.24
N GLY A 748 15.12 23.11 20.68
CA GLY A 748 14.91 21.73 20.32
C GLY A 748 14.98 21.52 18.81
N ALA A 749 14.53 20.36 18.32
CA ALA A 749 14.61 20.01 16.91
C ALA A 749 13.93 21.04 15.99
N LEU A 750 12.72 21.49 16.32
CA LEU A 750 11.99 22.47 15.50
C LEU A 750 12.73 23.81 15.44
N ASP A 751 13.33 24.24 16.57
CA ASP A 751 14.12 25.47 16.60
C ASP A 751 15.36 25.33 15.71
N MET A 752 16.05 24.19 15.76
CA MET A 752 17.19 23.89 14.89
C MET A 752 16.82 23.84 13.41
N ALA A 753 15.57 23.46 13.10
CA ALA A 753 15.01 23.41 11.74
C ALA A 753 14.36 24.73 11.29
N GLY A 754 14.67 25.84 11.95
CA GLY A 754 14.24 27.18 11.53
C GLY A 754 12.91 27.66 12.09
N LEU A 755 12.35 27.01 13.13
CA LEU A 755 11.16 27.49 13.83
C LEU A 755 11.50 27.81 15.29
N ILE A 756 11.96 29.01 15.54
CA ILE A 756 12.35 29.49 16.88
C ILE A 756 11.08 29.81 17.69
N VAL A 757 10.92 29.15 18.85
CA VAL A 757 9.76 29.32 19.71
C VAL A 757 10.11 30.16 20.94
N THR A 758 9.43 31.30 21.09
CA THR A 758 9.58 32.20 22.26
C THR A 758 8.33 32.12 23.12
N PRO A 759 8.44 31.81 24.43
CA PRO A 759 7.29 31.75 25.34
C PRO A 759 6.85 33.13 25.84
N ARG A 760 7.68 34.18 25.73
CA ARG A 760 7.39 35.55 26.16
C ARG A 760 7.24 36.48 24.96
N GLU A 761 6.26 37.38 25.01
CA GLU A 761 6.02 38.34 23.93
C GLU A 761 7.17 39.33 23.78
N GLU A 762 7.79 39.74 24.88
CA GLU A 762 8.97 40.62 24.86
C GLU A 762 10.14 40.01 24.07
N ASP A 763 10.44 38.72 24.25
CA ASP A 763 11.47 38.01 23.49
C ASP A 763 11.10 37.92 22.01
N PHE A 764 9.82 37.64 21.71
CA PHE A 764 9.34 37.63 20.33
C PHE A 764 9.53 38.97 19.63
N ARG A 765 9.29 40.09 20.33
CA ARG A 765 9.40 41.42 19.75
C ARG A 765 10.88 41.80 19.50
N LYS A 766 11.76 41.56 20.46
CA LYS A 766 13.16 42.03 20.41
C LYS A 766 14.10 41.15 19.58
N ILE A 767 13.86 39.81 19.52
CA ILE A 767 14.73 38.89 18.82
C ILE A 767 14.90 39.27 17.36
N ASN A 768 16.13 39.29 16.87
CA ASN A 768 16.50 39.70 15.52
C ASN A 768 17.48 38.70 14.88
N GLU A 769 17.92 38.97 13.66
CA GLU A 769 18.82 38.09 12.89
C GLU A 769 20.17 37.84 13.57
N ALA A 770 20.73 38.85 14.23
CA ALA A 770 22.01 38.73 14.96
C ALA A 770 21.84 37.82 16.19
N ASP A 771 20.74 37.94 16.91
CA ASP A 771 20.41 37.07 18.06
C ASP A 771 20.27 35.62 17.64
N ILE A 772 19.53 35.34 16.56
CA ILE A 772 19.35 33.99 16.04
C ILE A 772 20.70 33.41 15.56
N THR A 773 21.50 34.20 14.85
CA THR A 773 22.82 33.76 14.40
C THR A 773 23.72 33.39 15.58
N ARG A 774 23.70 34.20 16.66
CA ARG A 774 24.42 33.93 17.91
C ARG A 774 23.90 32.64 18.58
N ILE A 775 22.57 32.48 18.68
CA ILE A 775 21.96 31.28 19.26
C ILE A 775 22.44 30.04 18.53
N TYR A 776 22.31 29.99 17.20
CA TYR A 776 22.74 28.82 16.41
C TYR A 776 24.25 28.57 16.56
N LYS A 777 25.07 29.63 16.57
CA LYS A 777 26.52 29.51 16.74
C LYS A 777 26.92 28.92 18.09
N GLU A 778 26.22 29.26 19.16
CA GLU A 778 26.50 28.76 20.52
C GLU A 778 26.00 27.35 20.76
N VAL A 779 24.85 26.96 20.17
CA VAL A 779 24.24 25.67 20.45
C VAL A 779 24.62 24.57 19.47
N SER A 780 25.17 24.90 18.29
CA SER A 780 25.57 23.92 17.28
C SER A 780 27.04 23.54 17.40
N SER A 781 27.37 22.28 17.11
CA SER A 781 28.75 21.83 17.01
C SER A 781 29.28 22.08 15.60
N TRP A 782 30.31 22.96 15.51
CA TRP A 782 30.99 23.33 14.26
C TRP A 782 32.29 22.52 14.05
N LYS A 783 32.66 21.69 15.02
CA LYS A 783 33.84 20.83 14.97
C LYS A 783 33.49 19.61 14.09
N ASN A 784 34.34 19.31 13.11
CA ASN A 784 34.23 18.19 12.16
C ASN A 784 33.31 18.41 10.93
N HIS A 785 33.07 19.64 10.52
CA HIS A 785 32.40 19.98 9.27
C HIS A 785 33.32 20.68 8.24
N ILE A 786 34.65 20.47 8.35
CA ILE A 786 35.64 20.93 7.38
C ILE A 786 36.24 19.72 6.68
#